data_3b75485679a49e5e9c2a616b1ee699dc
#
_entry.id   3b75485679a49e5e9c2a616b1ee699dc
#
_cell.length_a   1.000
_cell.length_b   1.000
_cell.length_c   1.000
_cell.angle_alpha   90.00
_cell.angle_beta   90.00
_cell.angle_gamma   90.00
#
_symmetry.space_group_name_H-M   'P 1'
#
loop_
_entity.id
_entity.type
_entity.pdbx_description
1 polymer ?
#
loop_
_entity_poly.entity_id
_entity_poly.type
_entity_poly.pdbx_seq_one_letter_code
_entity_poly.pdbx_strand_id
1 'polypeptide(L)'
;MMKTSVFGNCKAFLRHMLPAVALLVSAPVALQAQVNEKPFVTPELSEWQGAAGSTLPSGRLVVKGKKQQVMPAAERFMADYAALTGQSLKLAQGKARPGDIVFEWTSAVKGEEAYRLHIGETITLQASAHRGMVWGAATLLQLTEQSKDRSLPRGIATDQPHYALRGFMLDCGRKYIPMSYLRNLVKVMSYYKMNTLQVHLNDNGFKQYFNDDWAQTQAAFRLECDTYPGLTAPEHYTKQEFIALQELADSCGVEIIPEIDVPAHSLAFTQYKPEIASADYGMDHLDLFNPETYTFVDGLFREYLEGKQPVFRGKRVHIGTDEYSNAKREVVEKFREFTDHYIRFVESYGKQAVCWGALTHAKGSTPVKSDNVVMNIWYNGYADPVDMKKQGYQLVSIPDGYVYIVPAAGYYYDYLNCQYLYEHWTPANIGGATFEADDPAVLGGMFAVWNDHPGNGITVKDIHHRVFPALQTLSVKCWNAGNTTLSYADFKQHADGLREAPTVNELGRLGTPHSEVFAREHVQPGESLPVKEVGFDYTVQFDIELTEAAQPGTVLFASDNAIVYLSDPKTGLLGFAHENYLNTFNYTVPVGEKVTLAFEGDNHATKLYVNGQHRQTLDAVTLYVMKPGDKATFLQPSADPFVPTVYKPSAQMHYQRTLFFPLQKAGDFKGQISALKVLNYKAH
;
A
#
# COMPACT_ATOMS: atom_id res chain seq x y z
N MET A 1 -26.68 -9.86 65.43
CA MET A 1 -27.86 -9.54 66.27
C MET A 1 -29.08 -9.58 65.35
N MET A 2 -29.81 -10.57 65.54
CA MET A 2 -31.23 -10.66 65.88
C MET A 2 -32.15 -10.23 64.71
N LYS A 3 -32.80 -11.23 64.05
CA LYS A 3 -34.08 -11.92 64.42
C LYS A 3 -35.27 -10.97 64.04
N THR A 4 -36.38 -11.32 63.43
CA THR A 4 -37.20 -12.54 63.26
C THR A 4 -38.34 -12.16 62.33
N SER A 5 -38.67 -12.95 61.37
CA SER A 5 -39.89 -13.81 61.17
C SER A 5 -41.25 -13.22 61.62
N VAL A 6 -42.28 -13.38 60.81
CA VAL A 6 -43.51 -14.07 61.19
C VAL A 6 -44.40 -14.32 59.96
N PHE A 7 -44.93 -15.53 59.89
CA PHE A 7 -45.92 -16.10 59.00
C PHE A 7 -47.33 -15.54 59.24
N GLY A 8 -48.21 -15.65 58.23
CA GLY A 8 -49.64 -15.49 58.40
C GLY A 8 -50.46 -15.96 57.18
N ASN A 9 -50.98 -17.19 57.27
CA ASN A 9 -52.03 -17.76 56.42
C ASN A 9 -53.35 -17.05 56.58
N CYS A 10 -54.21 -16.96 55.52
CA CYS A 10 -55.60 -17.45 55.56
C CYS A 10 -56.35 -17.41 54.21
N LYS A 11 -56.71 -18.53 53.75
CA LYS A 11 -57.90 -19.09 53.14
C LYS A 11 -58.88 -18.17 52.34
N ALA A 12 -59.11 -18.64 51.14
CA ALA A 12 -60.26 -18.91 50.32
C ALA A 12 -61.60 -18.12 50.55
N PHE A 13 -62.09 -17.56 49.43
CA PHE A 13 -63.48 -17.49 49.07
C PHE A 13 -63.70 -17.64 47.55
N LEU A 14 -64.31 -18.73 47.15
CA LEU A 14 -64.94 -18.94 45.84
C LEU A 14 -66.18 -18.09 45.71
N ARG A 15 -66.35 -17.35 44.61
CA ARG A 15 -67.73 -17.11 44.06
C ARG A 15 -67.62 -16.87 42.55
N HIS A 16 -68.48 -17.48 41.83
CA HIS A 16 -68.73 -17.51 40.39
C HIS A 16 -68.88 -16.12 39.76
N MET A 17 -68.31 -15.90 38.62
CA MET A 17 -68.87 -15.03 37.58
C MET A 17 -68.40 -15.45 36.20
N LEU A 18 -69.33 -15.42 35.26
CA LEU A 18 -69.30 -15.83 33.85
C LEU A 18 -68.11 -15.33 33.01
N PRO A 19 -67.75 -16.07 31.94
CA PRO A 19 -66.68 -15.58 31.01
C PRO A 19 -67.25 -14.51 30.08
N ALA A 20 -66.76 -13.31 30.21
CA ALA A 20 -66.86 -12.27 29.18
C ALA A 20 -65.89 -12.62 28.05
N VAL A 21 -66.41 -13.01 26.88
CA VAL A 21 -65.68 -13.20 25.66
C VAL A 21 -65.24 -11.80 25.19
N ALA A 22 -64.00 -11.42 25.52
CA ALA A 22 -63.35 -10.27 24.90
C ALA A 22 -62.91 -10.66 23.50
N LEU A 23 -63.61 -10.19 22.48
CA LEU A 23 -63.13 -10.15 21.09
C LEU A 23 -61.88 -9.27 21.07
N LEU A 24 -60.70 -9.88 21.10
CA LEU A 24 -59.43 -9.25 20.71
C LEU A 24 -59.51 -8.99 19.20
N VAL A 25 -59.90 -7.81 18.82
CA VAL A 25 -59.65 -7.27 17.49
C VAL A 25 -58.13 -7.08 17.38
N SER A 26 -57.46 -8.08 16.83
CA SER A 26 -56.03 -7.94 16.40
C SER A 26 -56.00 -6.94 15.27
N ALA A 27 -55.75 -5.67 15.61
CA ALA A 27 -55.33 -4.70 14.61
C ALA A 27 -54.05 -5.27 13.93
N PRO A 28 -53.97 -5.28 12.58
CA PRO A 28 -52.72 -5.67 11.93
C PRO A 28 -51.66 -4.66 12.36
N VAL A 29 -50.69 -5.10 13.15
CA VAL A 29 -49.45 -4.37 13.32
C VAL A 29 -48.82 -4.36 11.94
N ALA A 30 -48.98 -3.29 11.22
CA ALA A 30 -48.21 -3.05 10.00
C ALA A 30 -46.75 -3.11 10.43
N LEU A 31 -46.05 -4.20 10.09
CA LEU A 31 -44.58 -4.22 10.18
C LEU A 31 -44.10 -3.07 9.31
N GLN A 32 -43.76 -1.93 9.92
CA GLN A 32 -43.04 -0.89 9.22
C GLN A 32 -41.77 -1.55 8.73
N ALA A 33 -41.61 -1.65 7.41
CA ALA A 33 -40.42 -2.21 6.83
C ALA A 33 -39.21 -1.41 7.35
N GLN A 34 -38.28 -2.13 7.98
CA GLN A 34 -37.11 -1.51 8.61
C GLN A 34 -36.30 -0.77 7.55
N VAL A 35 -35.99 0.48 7.82
CA VAL A 35 -35.13 1.32 6.96
C VAL A 35 -33.70 0.80 7.09
N ASN A 36 -32.99 0.69 5.98
CA ASN A 36 -31.59 0.24 5.97
C ASN A 36 -30.68 1.21 6.71
N GLU A 37 -29.91 0.71 7.63
CA GLU A 37 -28.82 1.46 8.26
C GLU A 37 -27.73 1.79 7.26
N LYS A 38 -26.82 2.71 7.63
CA LYS A 38 -25.67 3.08 6.79
C LYS A 38 -24.77 1.85 6.57
N PRO A 39 -24.60 1.40 5.30
CA PRO A 39 -23.77 0.23 5.02
C PRO A 39 -22.29 0.56 5.23
N PHE A 40 -21.51 -0.46 5.59
CA PHE A 40 -20.08 -0.32 5.70
C PHE A 40 -19.44 -0.17 4.31
N VAL A 41 -18.58 0.81 4.15
CA VAL A 41 -17.61 0.99 3.07
C VAL A 41 -16.37 1.72 3.60
N THR A 42 -15.26 1.57 2.95
CA THR A 42 -14.01 2.27 3.32
C THR A 42 -13.51 3.12 2.14
N PRO A 43 -13.39 4.44 2.28
CA PRO A 43 -13.80 5.28 3.41
C PRO A 43 -15.32 5.28 3.65
N GLU A 44 -15.71 5.61 4.89
CA GLU A 44 -17.09 5.67 5.32
C GLU A 44 -17.88 6.74 4.54
N LEU A 45 -19.14 6.43 4.19
CA LEU A 45 -20.01 7.39 3.49
C LEU A 45 -20.25 8.64 4.35
N SER A 46 -20.12 9.81 3.75
CA SER A 46 -20.39 11.09 4.44
C SER A 46 -21.85 11.20 4.84
N GLU A 47 -22.78 10.90 3.90
CA GLU A 47 -24.21 10.94 4.14
C GLU A 47 -24.90 9.68 3.63
N TRP A 48 -25.84 9.16 4.39
CA TRP A 48 -26.71 8.06 4.01
C TRP A 48 -28.14 8.28 4.45
N GLN A 49 -29.06 8.17 3.49
CA GLN A 49 -30.51 8.17 3.73
C GLN A 49 -31.03 6.80 3.33
N GLY A 50 -31.22 5.91 4.31
CA GLY A 50 -31.72 4.58 4.07
C GLY A 50 -33.18 4.56 3.62
N ALA A 51 -33.55 3.52 2.86
CA ALA A 51 -34.90 3.17 2.50
C ALA A 51 -35.12 1.68 2.77
N ALA A 52 -36.38 1.24 2.82
CA ALA A 52 -36.67 -0.17 3.10
C ALA A 52 -36.39 -1.09 1.90
N GLY A 53 -35.88 -2.30 2.19
CA GLY A 53 -35.65 -3.37 1.22
C GLY A 53 -34.32 -3.27 0.48
N SER A 54 -34.14 -4.11 -0.54
CA SER A 54 -32.92 -4.21 -1.34
C SER A 54 -33.23 -4.23 -2.83
N THR A 55 -32.19 -4.08 -3.65
CA THR A 55 -32.26 -4.14 -5.11
C THR A 55 -31.20 -5.07 -5.65
N LEU A 56 -31.62 -6.10 -6.38
CA LEU A 56 -30.72 -7.03 -7.07
C LEU A 56 -30.34 -6.45 -8.45
N PRO A 57 -29.04 -6.35 -8.79
CA PRO A 57 -28.61 -5.95 -10.11
C PRO A 57 -29.13 -6.87 -11.21
N SER A 58 -29.68 -6.29 -12.29
CA SER A 58 -30.27 -7.02 -13.42
C SER A 58 -29.24 -7.64 -14.39
N GLY A 59 -27.94 -7.35 -14.20
CA GLY A 59 -26.88 -7.71 -15.13
C GLY A 59 -26.73 -6.73 -16.30
N ARG A 60 -27.37 -5.55 -16.25
CA ARG A 60 -27.30 -4.51 -17.29
C ARG A 60 -26.75 -3.22 -16.71
N LEU A 61 -25.91 -2.54 -17.52
CA LEU A 61 -25.42 -1.19 -17.25
C LEU A 61 -25.89 -0.24 -18.34
N VAL A 62 -26.42 0.91 -17.94
CA VAL A 62 -26.88 1.99 -18.82
C VAL A 62 -26.07 3.25 -18.57
N VAL A 63 -25.57 3.89 -19.63
CA VAL A 63 -24.83 5.15 -19.54
C VAL A 63 -25.72 6.30 -19.99
N LYS A 64 -25.79 7.38 -19.19
CA LYS A 64 -26.56 8.59 -19.44
C LYS A 64 -25.70 9.85 -19.38
N GLY A 65 -26.14 10.89 -20.09
CA GLY A 65 -25.46 12.18 -20.14
C GLY A 65 -24.25 12.18 -21.09
N LYS A 66 -23.12 12.73 -20.68
CA LYS A 66 -21.90 12.85 -21.50
C LYS A 66 -21.21 11.50 -21.66
N LYS A 67 -21.71 10.68 -22.60
CA LYS A 67 -21.31 9.29 -22.80
C LYS A 67 -19.78 9.10 -22.88
N GLN A 68 -19.07 9.91 -23.65
CA GLN A 68 -17.62 9.80 -23.81
C GLN A 68 -16.83 9.96 -22.49
N GLN A 69 -17.36 10.76 -21.56
CA GLN A 69 -16.74 11.02 -20.27
C GLN A 69 -17.09 9.95 -19.22
N VAL A 70 -18.22 9.28 -19.38
CA VAL A 70 -18.69 8.21 -18.47
C VAL A 70 -18.11 6.84 -18.84
N MET A 71 -17.95 6.57 -20.13
CA MET A 71 -17.57 5.24 -20.64
C MET A 71 -16.30 4.66 -19.99
N PRO A 72 -15.20 5.40 -19.82
CA PRO A 72 -14.00 4.81 -19.20
C PRO A 72 -14.26 4.26 -17.79
N ALA A 73 -14.98 4.99 -16.95
CA ALA A 73 -15.35 4.53 -15.61
C ALA A 73 -16.35 3.36 -15.66
N ALA A 74 -17.29 3.38 -16.60
CA ALA A 74 -18.28 2.31 -16.77
C ALA A 74 -17.64 1.01 -17.25
N GLU A 75 -16.75 1.05 -18.23
CA GLU A 75 -16.04 -0.12 -18.76
C GLU A 75 -15.15 -0.75 -17.69
N ARG A 76 -14.42 0.07 -16.93
CA ARG A 76 -13.63 -0.39 -15.80
C ARG A 76 -14.52 -1.03 -14.75
N PHE A 77 -15.60 -0.38 -14.32
CA PHE A 77 -16.55 -0.95 -13.38
C PHE A 77 -17.11 -2.30 -13.85
N MET A 78 -17.43 -2.44 -15.12
CA MET A 78 -17.91 -3.71 -15.68
C MET A 78 -16.87 -4.83 -15.58
N ALA A 79 -15.59 -4.51 -15.83
CA ALA A 79 -14.49 -5.46 -15.70
C ALA A 79 -14.26 -5.85 -14.22
N ASP A 80 -14.23 -4.87 -13.33
CA ASP A 80 -14.05 -5.08 -11.88
C ASP A 80 -15.25 -5.83 -11.27
N TYR A 81 -16.48 -5.53 -11.70
CA TYR A 81 -17.68 -6.26 -11.28
C TYR A 81 -17.64 -7.73 -11.73
N ALA A 82 -17.20 -7.99 -12.96
CA ALA A 82 -17.06 -9.35 -13.46
C ALA A 82 -15.99 -10.13 -12.68
N ALA A 83 -14.85 -9.51 -12.38
CA ALA A 83 -13.79 -10.10 -11.57
C ALA A 83 -14.24 -10.38 -10.13
N LEU A 84 -15.05 -9.49 -9.56
CA LEU A 84 -15.58 -9.61 -8.21
C LEU A 84 -16.64 -10.70 -8.08
N THR A 85 -17.58 -10.77 -9.04
CA THR A 85 -18.81 -11.57 -8.93
C THR A 85 -18.83 -12.81 -9.81
N GLY A 86 -17.91 -12.95 -10.75
CA GLY A 86 -17.93 -13.96 -11.81
C GLY A 86 -19.02 -13.70 -12.88
N GLN A 87 -19.72 -12.54 -12.85
CA GLN A 87 -20.81 -12.22 -13.76
C GLN A 87 -20.53 -10.96 -14.57
N SER A 88 -20.63 -11.08 -15.89
CA SER A 88 -20.46 -9.95 -16.80
C SER A 88 -21.72 -9.09 -16.86
N LEU A 89 -21.55 -7.78 -16.79
CA LEU A 89 -22.60 -6.80 -17.09
C LEU A 89 -22.69 -6.57 -18.61
N LYS A 90 -23.93 -6.35 -19.09
CA LYS A 90 -24.17 -5.98 -20.50
C LYS A 90 -24.41 -4.48 -20.61
N LEU A 91 -23.60 -3.77 -21.42
CA LEU A 91 -23.89 -2.39 -21.75
C LEU A 91 -25.20 -2.30 -22.54
N ALA A 92 -26.16 -1.57 -22.00
CA ALA A 92 -27.52 -1.48 -22.57
C ALA A 92 -27.83 -0.06 -23.03
N GLN A 93 -28.64 0.04 -24.10
CA GLN A 93 -29.16 1.30 -24.62
C GLN A 93 -30.63 1.51 -24.21
N GLY A 94 -31.09 2.76 -24.25
CA GLY A 94 -32.47 3.13 -23.98
C GLY A 94 -32.80 3.40 -22.53
N LYS A 95 -34.07 3.24 -22.15
CA LYS A 95 -34.56 3.50 -20.82
C LYS A 95 -34.04 2.44 -19.80
N ALA A 96 -33.64 2.89 -18.64
CA ALA A 96 -33.33 2.00 -17.54
C ALA A 96 -34.56 1.26 -17.04
N ARG A 97 -34.39 0.02 -16.61
CA ARG A 97 -35.41 -0.90 -16.06
C ARG A 97 -35.09 -1.21 -14.61
N PRO A 98 -36.04 -1.73 -13.82
CA PRO A 98 -35.76 -2.17 -12.46
C PRO A 98 -34.53 -3.11 -12.40
N GLY A 99 -33.63 -2.86 -11.45
CA GLY A 99 -32.37 -3.58 -11.27
C GLY A 99 -31.22 -3.12 -12.17
N ASP A 100 -31.45 -2.28 -13.17
CA ASP A 100 -30.34 -1.76 -14.02
C ASP A 100 -29.39 -0.87 -13.20
N ILE A 101 -28.09 -1.03 -13.44
CA ILE A 101 -27.06 -0.10 -12.97
C ILE A 101 -26.98 1.05 -13.98
N VAL A 102 -27.05 2.28 -13.50
CA VAL A 102 -27.05 3.48 -14.34
C VAL A 102 -25.89 4.37 -13.93
N PHE A 103 -25.00 4.67 -14.86
CA PHE A 103 -23.97 5.68 -14.69
C PHE A 103 -24.41 6.95 -15.41
N GLU A 104 -24.57 8.04 -14.67
CA GLU A 104 -25.16 9.28 -15.18
C GLU A 104 -24.25 10.48 -14.93
N TRP A 105 -23.82 11.13 -16.01
CA TRP A 105 -23.15 12.42 -15.91
C TRP A 105 -24.17 13.54 -15.70
N THR A 106 -24.04 14.28 -14.59
CA THR A 106 -24.97 15.36 -14.27
C THR A 106 -24.26 16.52 -13.56
N SER A 107 -24.62 17.75 -13.92
CA SER A 107 -24.14 18.95 -13.21
C SER A 107 -24.85 19.21 -11.87
N ALA A 108 -25.84 18.39 -11.51
CA ALA A 108 -26.53 18.50 -10.22
C ALA A 108 -25.61 18.11 -9.03
N VAL A 109 -24.67 17.19 -9.25
CA VAL A 109 -23.60 16.86 -8.29
C VAL A 109 -22.47 17.87 -8.49
N LYS A 110 -22.04 18.53 -7.41
CA LYS A 110 -21.01 19.56 -7.44
C LYS A 110 -19.70 19.03 -6.86
N GLY A 111 -18.58 19.28 -7.55
CA GLY A 111 -17.23 18.88 -7.15
C GLY A 111 -16.65 17.81 -8.08
N GLU A 112 -15.33 17.86 -8.28
CA GLU A 112 -14.62 16.91 -9.17
C GLU A 112 -14.60 15.48 -8.62
N GLU A 113 -14.70 15.34 -7.31
CA GLU A 113 -14.62 14.04 -6.62
C GLU A 113 -15.94 13.63 -5.96
N ALA A 114 -16.97 14.48 -6.05
CA ALA A 114 -18.28 14.21 -5.48
C ALA A 114 -19.09 13.24 -6.33
N TYR A 115 -19.88 12.41 -5.65
CA TYR A 115 -20.85 11.54 -6.29
C TYR A 115 -22.12 11.40 -5.46
N ARG A 116 -23.19 10.96 -6.11
CA ARG A 116 -24.44 10.53 -5.48
C ARG A 116 -24.78 9.12 -5.99
N LEU A 117 -25.01 8.21 -5.06
CA LEU A 117 -25.45 6.85 -5.36
C LEU A 117 -26.88 6.64 -4.82
N HIS A 118 -27.84 6.46 -5.72
CA HIS A 118 -29.21 6.15 -5.39
C HIS A 118 -29.53 4.68 -5.71
N ILE A 119 -29.75 3.89 -4.69
CA ILE A 119 -30.16 2.50 -4.79
C ILE A 119 -31.67 2.43 -4.52
N GLY A 120 -32.46 2.42 -5.60
CA GLY A 120 -33.92 2.37 -5.59
C GLY A 120 -34.39 1.20 -6.48
N GLU A 121 -35.38 1.43 -7.34
CA GLU A 121 -35.73 0.45 -8.38
C GLU A 121 -34.58 0.24 -9.37
N THR A 122 -33.82 1.28 -9.67
CA THR A 122 -32.54 1.24 -10.38
C THR A 122 -31.40 1.58 -9.42
N ILE A 123 -30.17 1.21 -9.76
CA ILE A 123 -28.95 1.53 -9.04
C ILE A 123 -28.26 2.65 -9.82
N THR A 124 -28.45 3.89 -9.41
CA THR A 124 -28.01 5.07 -10.18
C THR A 124 -26.84 5.78 -9.51
N LEU A 125 -25.69 5.77 -10.17
CA LEU A 125 -24.49 6.53 -9.80
C LEU A 125 -24.46 7.82 -10.64
N GLN A 126 -24.41 8.96 -9.96
CA GLN A 126 -24.37 10.30 -10.53
C GLN A 126 -23.08 11.02 -10.13
N ALA A 127 -22.42 11.67 -11.07
CA ALA A 127 -21.28 12.56 -10.83
C ALA A 127 -21.16 13.62 -11.95
N SER A 128 -20.39 14.66 -11.69
CA SER A 128 -20.08 15.71 -12.68
C SER A 128 -18.66 15.64 -13.24
N ALA A 129 -17.85 14.68 -12.77
CA ALA A 129 -16.47 14.47 -13.19
C ALA A 129 -16.07 12.99 -13.15
N HIS A 130 -14.96 12.66 -13.82
CA HIS A 130 -14.45 11.29 -13.93
C HIS A 130 -14.15 10.70 -12.54
N ARG A 131 -13.43 11.44 -11.67
CA ARG A 131 -13.07 10.98 -10.32
C ARG A 131 -14.30 10.64 -9.48
N GLY A 132 -15.33 11.48 -9.48
CA GLY A 132 -16.58 11.17 -8.79
C GLY A 132 -17.25 9.88 -9.28
N MET A 133 -17.19 9.58 -10.59
CA MET A 133 -17.66 8.30 -11.13
C MET A 133 -16.83 7.12 -10.60
N VAL A 134 -15.50 7.26 -10.57
CA VAL A 134 -14.59 6.22 -10.07
C VAL A 134 -14.84 5.94 -8.59
N TRP A 135 -14.98 6.97 -7.76
CA TRP A 135 -15.22 6.80 -6.31
C TRP A 135 -16.59 6.19 -6.01
N GLY A 136 -17.61 6.61 -6.72
CA GLY A 136 -18.94 6.01 -6.58
C GLY A 136 -18.98 4.57 -7.07
N ALA A 137 -18.23 4.23 -8.13
CA ALA A 137 -18.06 2.86 -8.61
C ALA A 137 -17.35 1.98 -7.57
N ALA A 138 -16.29 2.49 -6.93
CA ALA A 138 -15.60 1.80 -5.84
C ALA A 138 -16.55 1.51 -4.66
N THR A 139 -17.36 2.48 -4.28
CA THR A 139 -18.43 2.28 -3.25
C THR A 139 -19.39 1.16 -3.66
N LEU A 140 -19.87 1.18 -4.89
CA LEU A 140 -20.79 0.16 -5.39
C LEU A 140 -20.17 -1.24 -5.44
N LEU A 141 -18.88 -1.36 -5.79
CA LEU A 141 -18.14 -2.62 -5.76
C LEU A 141 -17.99 -3.14 -4.32
N GLN A 142 -17.62 -2.28 -3.36
CA GLN A 142 -17.51 -2.68 -1.94
C GLN A 142 -18.85 -3.14 -1.35
N LEU A 143 -19.95 -2.48 -1.70
CA LEU A 143 -21.30 -2.93 -1.31
C LEU A 143 -21.64 -4.29 -1.94
N THR A 144 -21.27 -4.51 -3.19
CA THR A 144 -21.48 -5.77 -3.90
C THR A 144 -20.66 -6.90 -3.29
N GLU A 145 -19.41 -6.64 -2.93
CA GLU A 145 -18.51 -7.62 -2.31
C GLU A 145 -19.06 -8.18 -0.99
N GLN A 146 -19.64 -7.32 -0.18
CA GLN A 146 -20.14 -7.67 1.14
C GLN A 146 -21.51 -8.35 1.11
N SER A 147 -22.20 -8.36 -0.03
CA SER A 147 -23.50 -8.96 -0.20
C SER A 147 -23.42 -10.42 -0.62
N LYS A 148 -24.00 -11.32 0.16
CA LYS A 148 -24.01 -12.77 -0.13
C LYS A 148 -24.76 -13.14 -1.41
N ASP A 149 -25.85 -12.43 -1.71
CA ASP A 149 -26.71 -12.64 -2.87
C ASP A 149 -26.62 -11.51 -3.92
N ARG A 150 -25.69 -10.56 -3.70
CA ARG A 150 -25.48 -9.36 -4.52
C ARG A 150 -26.62 -8.34 -4.45
N SER A 151 -27.60 -8.52 -3.59
CA SER A 151 -28.63 -7.51 -3.36
C SER A 151 -28.05 -6.32 -2.58
N LEU A 152 -28.38 -5.10 -3.00
CA LEU A 152 -27.85 -3.88 -2.42
C LEU A 152 -28.90 -3.19 -1.55
N PRO A 153 -28.58 -2.68 -0.36
CA PRO A 153 -29.52 -1.99 0.51
C PRO A 153 -30.04 -0.72 -0.19
N ARG A 154 -31.36 -0.52 -0.20
CA ARG A 154 -31.96 0.69 -0.75
C ARG A 154 -31.64 1.90 0.09
N GLY A 155 -31.34 3.01 -0.56
CA GLY A 155 -31.03 4.29 0.07
C GLY A 155 -30.32 5.24 -0.89
N ILE A 156 -29.90 6.38 -0.36
CA ILE A 156 -29.17 7.41 -1.10
C ILE A 156 -27.91 7.76 -0.32
N ALA A 157 -26.76 7.59 -0.96
CA ALA A 157 -25.49 8.15 -0.50
C ALA A 157 -25.20 9.46 -1.23
N THR A 158 -24.79 10.50 -0.51
CA THR A 158 -24.15 11.71 -1.04
C THR A 158 -22.77 11.77 -0.40
N ASP A 159 -21.71 11.78 -1.22
CA ASP A 159 -20.38 11.56 -0.72
C ASP A 159 -19.32 12.35 -1.50
N GLN A 160 -18.31 12.83 -0.80
CA GLN A 160 -17.17 13.55 -1.33
C GLN A 160 -16.03 13.55 -0.29
N PRO A 161 -14.76 13.66 -0.73
CA PRO A 161 -13.66 13.79 0.22
C PRO A 161 -13.63 15.14 0.90
N HIS A 162 -13.15 15.15 2.15
CA HIS A 162 -12.86 16.38 2.86
C HIS A 162 -11.54 17.01 2.37
N TYR A 163 -10.46 16.21 2.27
CA TYR A 163 -9.18 16.69 1.78
C TYR A 163 -8.96 16.35 0.30
N ALA A 164 -8.45 17.32 -0.45
CA ALA A 164 -8.19 17.20 -1.88
C ALA A 164 -7.06 16.21 -2.22
N LEU A 165 -6.08 16.06 -1.32
CA LEU A 165 -4.94 15.15 -1.50
C LEU A 165 -4.99 14.03 -0.47
N ARG A 166 -4.97 12.77 -0.96
CA ARG A 166 -4.99 11.55 -0.18
C ARG A 166 -3.92 10.65 -0.77
N GLY A 167 -2.72 10.66 -0.16
CA GLY A 167 -1.52 10.20 -0.82
C GLY A 167 -0.78 9.05 -0.15
N PHE A 168 0.10 8.48 -0.94
CA PHE A 168 1.12 7.53 -0.53
C PHE A 168 2.42 7.84 -1.27
N MET A 169 3.55 7.84 -0.58
CA MET A 169 4.90 7.95 -1.16
C MET A 169 5.62 6.62 -1.03
N LEU A 170 6.22 6.16 -2.12
CA LEU A 170 6.95 4.89 -2.17
C LEU A 170 8.37 5.11 -2.68
N ASP A 171 9.35 4.76 -1.85
CA ASP A 171 10.77 4.74 -2.22
C ASP A 171 11.07 3.58 -3.17
N CYS A 172 11.22 3.91 -4.45
CA CYS A 172 11.66 3.01 -5.50
C CYS A 172 13.16 3.14 -5.77
N GLY A 173 13.80 4.19 -5.27
CA GLY A 173 15.23 4.45 -5.44
C GLY A 173 16.09 3.42 -4.74
N ARG A 174 15.94 3.28 -3.42
CA ARG A 174 16.72 2.33 -2.61
C ARG A 174 16.35 0.87 -2.90
N LYS A 175 15.09 0.59 -3.20
CA LYS A 175 14.61 -0.74 -3.56
C LYS A 175 13.82 -0.68 -4.87
N TYR A 176 14.20 -1.51 -5.85
CA TYR A 176 13.38 -1.66 -7.05
C TYR A 176 12.03 -2.28 -6.72
N ILE A 177 10.98 -1.60 -7.13
CA ILE A 177 9.60 -2.06 -6.98
C ILE A 177 9.08 -2.45 -8.38
N PRO A 178 8.69 -3.71 -8.63
CA PRO A 178 8.26 -4.13 -9.96
C PRO A 178 7.07 -3.31 -10.48
N MET A 179 7.07 -3.01 -11.78
CA MET A 179 6.00 -2.25 -12.44
C MET A 179 4.62 -2.95 -12.29
N SER A 180 4.61 -4.27 -12.23
CA SER A 180 3.38 -5.04 -11.97
C SER A 180 2.75 -4.70 -10.61
N TYR A 181 3.57 -4.54 -9.57
CA TYR A 181 3.12 -4.12 -8.25
C TYR A 181 2.60 -2.68 -8.26
N LEU A 182 3.32 -1.74 -8.89
CA LEU A 182 2.87 -0.34 -9.00
C LEU A 182 1.50 -0.24 -9.67
N ARG A 183 1.26 -1.01 -10.71
CA ARG A 183 -0.05 -1.10 -11.38
C ARG A 183 -1.14 -1.65 -10.45
N ASN A 184 -0.83 -2.67 -9.66
CA ASN A 184 -1.76 -3.22 -8.68
C ASN A 184 -2.01 -2.23 -7.53
N LEU A 185 -0.95 -1.57 -7.04
CA LEU A 185 -1.05 -0.53 -6.01
C LEU A 185 -2.00 0.62 -6.43
N VAL A 186 -1.90 1.10 -7.67
CA VAL A 186 -2.82 2.11 -8.22
C VAL A 186 -4.28 1.64 -8.16
N LYS A 187 -4.55 0.36 -8.47
CA LYS A 187 -5.91 -0.20 -8.37
C LYS A 187 -6.39 -0.28 -6.92
N VAL A 188 -5.52 -0.68 -5.99
CA VAL A 188 -5.81 -0.69 -4.55
C VAL A 188 -6.13 0.72 -4.06
N MET A 189 -5.28 1.69 -4.37
CA MET A 189 -5.50 3.10 -4.03
C MET A 189 -6.85 3.60 -4.53
N SER A 190 -7.19 3.30 -5.78
CA SER A 190 -8.48 3.65 -6.39
C SER A 190 -9.67 3.01 -5.66
N TYR A 191 -9.55 1.74 -5.26
CA TYR A 191 -10.63 1.02 -4.56
C TYR A 191 -10.93 1.62 -3.18
N TYR A 192 -9.90 2.18 -2.53
CA TYR A 192 -9.98 2.90 -1.25
C TYR A 192 -10.01 4.42 -1.40
N LYS A 193 -10.28 4.94 -2.59
CA LYS A 193 -10.44 6.38 -2.89
C LYS A 193 -9.22 7.25 -2.54
N MET A 194 -8.01 6.66 -2.52
CA MET A 194 -6.75 7.41 -2.47
C MET A 194 -6.43 7.94 -3.88
N ASN A 195 -5.91 9.15 -3.99
CA ASN A 195 -5.79 9.83 -5.29
C ASN A 195 -4.40 10.31 -5.68
N THR A 196 -3.36 10.04 -4.88
CA THR A 196 -2.02 10.55 -5.16
C THR A 196 -0.96 9.51 -4.78
N LEU A 197 -0.15 9.06 -5.76
CA LEU A 197 1.02 8.22 -5.54
C LEU A 197 2.28 9.00 -5.93
N GLN A 198 3.11 9.33 -4.95
CA GLN A 198 4.45 9.89 -5.17
C GLN A 198 5.44 8.73 -5.35
N VAL A 199 6.17 8.75 -6.45
CA VAL A 199 7.17 7.73 -6.79
C VAL A 199 8.56 8.35 -6.67
N HIS A 200 9.28 7.96 -5.63
CA HIS A 200 10.64 8.42 -5.34
C HIS A 200 11.63 7.61 -6.18
N LEU A 201 12.20 8.25 -7.24
CA LEU A 201 12.88 7.54 -8.32
C LEU A 201 14.38 7.35 -8.11
N ASN A 202 15.01 8.12 -7.22
CA ASN A 202 16.44 8.00 -6.90
C ASN A 202 16.69 8.11 -5.42
N ASP A 203 17.62 7.32 -4.94
CA ASP A 203 18.18 7.42 -3.61
C ASP A 203 19.37 6.48 -3.43
N ASN A 204 19.92 6.43 -2.20
CA ASN A 204 21.07 5.62 -1.83
C ASN A 204 20.95 5.04 -0.41
N GLY A 205 21.64 3.93 -0.19
CA GLY A 205 21.83 3.36 1.14
C GLY A 205 22.78 4.18 2.00
N PHE A 206 22.82 3.88 3.29
CA PHE A 206 23.76 4.51 4.21
C PHE A 206 25.17 3.94 4.05
N LYS A 207 26.15 4.80 3.76
CA LYS A 207 27.54 4.46 3.51
C LYS A 207 28.14 3.48 4.54
N GLN A 208 27.76 3.61 5.80
CA GLN A 208 28.24 2.77 6.90
C GLN A 208 27.95 1.27 6.71
N TYR A 209 26.92 0.91 5.94
CA TYR A 209 26.60 -0.47 5.60
C TYR A 209 27.40 -0.99 4.41
N PHE A 210 28.20 -0.13 3.76
CA PHE A 210 28.97 -0.40 2.56
C PHE A 210 30.47 -0.07 2.76
N ASN A 211 31.04 -0.52 3.88
CA ASN A 211 32.46 -0.33 4.25
C ASN A 211 32.91 1.15 4.40
N ASP A 212 31.98 2.08 4.66
CA ASP A 212 32.22 3.54 4.61
C ASP A 212 32.76 4.02 3.27
N ASP A 213 32.41 3.34 2.19
CA ASP A 213 32.90 3.62 0.84
C ASP A 213 31.72 4.03 -0.07
N TRP A 214 31.72 5.27 -0.51
CA TRP A 214 30.69 5.78 -1.42
C TRP A 214 30.63 5.04 -2.77
N ALA A 215 31.78 4.54 -3.26
CA ALA A 215 31.80 3.78 -4.50
C ALA A 215 31.12 2.41 -4.38
N GLN A 216 31.07 1.85 -3.17
CA GLN A 216 30.41 0.59 -2.87
C GLN A 216 28.97 0.78 -2.35
N THR A 217 28.62 2.00 -1.97
CA THR A 217 27.29 2.31 -1.45
C THR A 217 26.26 2.14 -2.56
N GLN A 218 25.22 1.38 -2.30
CA GLN A 218 24.12 1.20 -3.23
C GLN A 218 23.45 2.56 -3.49
N ALA A 219 23.30 2.87 -4.77
CA ALA A 219 22.54 4.02 -5.24
C ALA A 219 21.87 3.67 -6.56
N ALA A 220 20.71 4.24 -6.82
CA ALA A 220 20.02 3.99 -8.07
C ALA A 220 19.19 5.19 -8.50
N PHE A 221 19.13 5.38 -9.82
CA PHE A 221 18.10 6.15 -10.50
C PHE A 221 17.26 5.18 -11.34
N ARG A 222 15.95 5.15 -11.11
CA ARG A 222 15.06 4.08 -11.58
C ARG A 222 14.26 4.38 -12.84
N LEU A 223 14.52 5.49 -13.52
CA LEU A 223 13.82 5.82 -14.77
C LEU A 223 14.80 5.86 -15.93
N GLU A 224 14.44 5.23 -17.06
CA GLU A 224 15.23 5.22 -18.28
C GLU A 224 15.63 6.65 -18.69
N CYS A 225 16.93 6.85 -18.95
CA CYS A 225 17.53 8.14 -19.28
C CYS A 225 18.39 8.02 -20.53
N ASP A 226 18.00 8.71 -21.60
CA ASP A 226 18.76 8.76 -22.86
C ASP A 226 19.80 9.89 -22.85
N THR A 227 19.50 11.00 -22.16
CA THR A 227 20.40 12.16 -22.07
C THR A 227 21.73 11.80 -21.40
N TYR A 228 21.68 10.87 -20.43
CA TYR A 228 22.85 10.40 -19.67
C TYR A 228 22.97 8.87 -19.75
N PRO A 229 23.50 8.33 -20.87
CA PRO A 229 23.64 6.88 -21.06
C PRO A 229 24.48 6.23 -19.95
N GLY A 230 23.95 5.22 -19.29
CA GLY A 230 24.59 4.53 -18.17
C GLY A 230 24.26 5.09 -16.78
N LEU A 231 23.46 6.17 -16.68
CA LEU A 231 22.96 6.67 -15.40
C LEU A 231 21.91 5.75 -14.79
N THR A 232 21.04 5.20 -15.63
CA THR A 232 19.91 4.35 -15.21
C THR A 232 20.42 3.06 -14.59
N ALA A 233 19.89 2.70 -13.43
CA ALA A 233 20.20 1.45 -12.76
C ALA A 233 19.77 0.22 -13.60
N PRO A 234 20.41 -0.97 -13.40
CA PRO A 234 20.03 -2.18 -14.13
C PRO A 234 18.53 -2.54 -13.99
N GLU A 235 18.00 -2.48 -12.77
CA GLU A 235 16.56 -2.61 -12.51
C GLU A 235 15.94 -1.22 -12.55
N HIS A 236 15.11 -0.94 -13.55
CA HIS A 236 14.52 0.37 -13.78
C HIS A 236 13.18 0.26 -14.52
N TYR A 237 12.51 1.39 -14.64
CA TYR A 237 11.30 1.56 -15.46
C TYR A 237 11.69 2.17 -16.80
N THR A 238 11.22 1.58 -17.89
CA THR A 238 11.29 2.24 -19.18
C THR A 238 10.37 3.47 -19.20
N LYS A 239 10.67 4.45 -20.01
CA LYS A 239 9.79 5.62 -20.21
C LYS A 239 8.39 5.19 -20.62
N GLN A 240 8.28 4.19 -21.48
CA GLN A 240 7.00 3.67 -21.95
C GLN A 240 6.18 3.02 -20.81
N GLU A 241 6.82 2.23 -19.95
CA GLU A 241 6.14 1.63 -18.78
C GLU A 241 5.66 2.71 -17.80
N PHE A 242 6.48 3.75 -17.57
CA PHE A 242 6.13 4.83 -16.65
C PHE A 242 4.99 5.71 -17.20
N ILE A 243 4.97 5.95 -18.52
CA ILE A 243 3.84 6.61 -19.20
C ILE A 243 2.57 5.76 -19.03
N ALA A 244 2.64 4.46 -19.33
CA ALA A 244 1.49 3.56 -19.22
C ALA A 244 0.98 3.44 -17.77
N LEU A 245 1.86 3.52 -16.75
CA LEU A 245 1.46 3.59 -15.36
C LEU A 245 0.65 4.86 -15.06
N GLN A 246 1.09 6.03 -15.55
CA GLN A 246 0.39 7.29 -15.35
C GLN A 246 -0.98 7.30 -16.06
N GLU A 247 -1.09 6.73 -17.26
CA GLU A 247 -2.35 6.60 -18.00
C GLU A 247 -3.33 5.66 -17.25
N LEU A 248 -2.84 4.53 -16.72
CA LEU A 248 -3.62 3.66 -15.85
C LEU A 248 -4.09 4.42 -14.60
N ALA A 249 -3.18 5.14 -13.93
CA ALA A 249 -3.47 5.87 -12.72
C ALA A 249 -4.55 6.95 -12.95
N ASP A 250 -4.45 7.71 -14.03
CA ASP A 250 -5.46 8.72 -14.40
C ASP A 250 -6.84 8.07 -14.61
N SER A 251 -6.91 6.94 -15.31
CA SER A 251 -8.15 6.16 -15.49
C SER A 251 -8.72 5.65 -14.14
N CYS A 252 -7.86 5.48 -13.15
CA CYS A 252 -8.18 5.08 -11.78
C CYS A 252 -8.48 6.25 -10.85
N GLY A 253 -8.45 7.50 -11.34
CA GLY A 253 -8.61 8.70 -10.52
C GLY A 253 -7.38 9.06 -9.66
N VAL A 254 -6.24 8.37 -9.86
CA VAL A 254 -4.99 8.55 -9.12
C VAL A 254 -4.02 9.38 -9.96
N GLU A 255 -3.35 10.35 -9.34
CA GLU A 255 -2.23 11.08 -9.94
C GLU A 255 -0.91 10.44 -9.51
N ILE A 256 0.00 10.22 -10.47
CA ILE A 256 1.40 9.88 -10.17
C ILE A 256 2.19 11.19 -10.09
N ILE A 257 2.85 11.42 -8.96
CA ILE A 257 3.83 12.48 -8.79
C ILE A 257 5.22 11.86 -8.89
N PRO A 258 5.92 12.00 -10.03
CA PRO A 258 7.31 11.56 -10.13
C PRO A 258 8.19 12.47 -9.29
N GLU A 259 9.12 11.87 -8.54
CA GLU A 259 10.11 12.59 -7.75
C GLU A 259 11.51 12.28 -8.23
N ILE A 260 12.27 13.34 -8.52
CA ILE A 260 13.72 13.31 -8.66
C ILE A 260 14.26 14.12 -7.49
N ASP A 261 14.87 13.44 -6.54
CA ASP A 261 15.35 14.07 -5.32
C ASP A 261 16.76 14.60 -5.48
N VAL A 262 16.88 15.90 -5.36
CA VAL A 262 18.10 16.69 -5.43
C VAL A 262 17.97 17.90 -4.48
N PRO A 263 19.06 18.43 -3.89
CA PRO A 263 20.48 18.15 -4.14
C PRO A 263 21.11 17.14 -3.18
N ALA A 264 20.41 16.69 -2.13
CA ALA A 264 20.77 15.52 -1.32
C ALA A 264 20.24 14.24 -2.00
N HIS A 265 20.45 13.07 -1.41
CA HIS A 265 20.00 11.77 -1.96
C HIS A 265 20.45 11.51 -3.40
N SER A 266 21.55 12.14 -3.79
CA SER A 266 22.01 12.27 -5.17
C SER A 266 23.18 11.35 -5.54
N LEU A 267 23.48 10.32 -4.72
CA LEU A 267 24.64 9.46 -4.93
C LEU A 267 24.63 8.76 -6.30
N ALA A 268 23.47 8.37 -6.81
CA ALA A 268 23.38 7.79 -8.15
C ALA A 268 23.88 8.75 -9.22
N PHE A 269 23.64 10.04 -9.07
CA PHE A 269 24.09 11.08 -10.00
C PHE A 269 25.58 11.38 -9.85
N THR A 270 26.08 11.40 -8.63
CA THR A 270 27.50 11.67 -8.36
C THR A 270 28.40 10.45 -8.59
N GLN A 271 27.90 9.23 -8.49
CA GLN A 271 28.63 8.05 -8.97
C GLN A 271 28.79 8.06 -10.49
N TYR A 272 27.76 8.54 -11.22
CA TYR A 272 27.81 8.72 -12.66
C TYR A 272 28.72 9.89 -13.09
N LYS A 273 28.64 11.03 -12.39
CA LYS A 273 29.39 12.25 -12.66
C LYS A 273 30.06 12.80 -11.38
N PRO A 274 31.18 12.22 -10.94
CA PRO A 274 31.81 12.55 -9.65
C PRO A 274 32.17 14.03 -9.46
N GLU A 275 32.42 14.77 -10.54
CA GLU A 275 32.78 16.20 -10.50
C GLU A 275 31.66 17.12 -10.02
N ILE A 276 30.40 16.65 -9.94
CA ILE A 276 29.29 17.43 -9.38
C ILE A 276 29.02 17.08 -7.90
N ALA A 277 29.81 16.19 -7.29
CA ALA A 277 29.68 15.82 -5.88
C ALA A 277 30.22 16.94 -4.97
N SER A 278 29.54 17.12 -3.82
CA SER A 278 30.04 18.04 -2.79
C SER A 278 31.28 17.45 -2.10
N ALA A 279 32.35 18.22 -2.10
CA ALA A 279 33.57 17.86 -1.36
C ALA A 279 33.37 18.00 0.17
N ASP A 280 32.49 18.90 0.60
CA ASP A 280 32.27 19.23 2.02
C ASP A 280 31.24 18.33 2.72
N TYR A 281 30.22 17.85 1.98
CA TYR A 281 29.04 17.22 2.60
C TYR A 281 28.86 15.73 2.25
N GLY A 282 29.68 15.20 1.38
CA GLY A 282 29.67 13.80 0.94
C GLY A 282 29.18 13.63 -0.49
N MET A 283 29.48 12.47 -1.07
CA MET A 283 29.11 12.17 -2.46
C MET A 283 27.59 12.04 -2.69
N ASP A 284 26.82 11.82 -1.67
CA ASP A 284 25.36 11.80 -1.75
C ASP A 284 24.72 13.19 -1.84
N HIS A 285 25.54 14.24 -1.88
CA HIS A 285 25.13 15.64 -2.04
C HIS A 285 25.77 16.26 -3.28
N LEU A 286 24.99 17.05 -4.03
CA LEU A 286 25.49 17.83 -5.16
C LEU A 286 26.22 19.09 -4.69
N ASP A 287 27.28 19.50 -5.39
CA ASP A 287 27.95 20.78 -5.18
C ASP A 287 27.13 21.93 -5.79
N LEU A 288 26.50 22.72 -4.94
CA LEU A 288 25.63 23.83 -5.36
C LEU A 288 26.40 25.04 -5.93
N PHE A 289 27.70 25.09 -5.75
CA PHE A 289 28.55 26.14 -6.30
C PHE A 289 29.13 25.79 -7.68
N ASN A 290 29.00 24.54 -8.10
CA ASN A 290 29.47 24.06 -9.40
C ASN A 290 28.37 24.28 -10.47
N PRO A 291 28.65 25.10 -11.54
CA PRO A 291 27.69 25.29 -12.63
C PRO A 291 27.31 24.00 -13.38
N GLU A 292 28.20 23.00 -13.40
CA GLU A 292 27.93 21.71 -14.02
C GLU A 292 26.80 20.91 -13.30
N THR A 293 26.60 21.18 -11.99
CA THR A 293 25.47 20.63 -11.24
C THR A 293 24.16 21.07 -11.88
N TYR A 294 24.00 22.35 -12.17
CA TYR A 294 22.79 22.88 -12.80
C TYR A 294 22.63 22.38 -14.24
N THR A 295 23.74 22.34 -15.01
CA THR A 295 23.73 21.79 -16.38
C THR A 295 23.21 20.33 -16.36
N PHE A 296 23.69 19.52 -15.42
CA PHE A 296 23.31 18.13 -15.28
C PHE A 296 21.82 17.97 -14.85
N VAL A 297 21.41 18.64 -13.78
CA VAL A 297 20.04 18.51 -13.25
C VAL A 297 19.00 19.11 -14.21
N ASP A 298 19.32 20.24 -14.87
CA ASP A 298 18.47 20.81 -15.92
C ASP A 298 18.27 19.83 -17.08
N GLY A 299 19.35 19.17 -17.53
CA GLY A 299 19.30 18.15 -18.57
C GLY A 299 18.42 16.96 -18.17
N LEU A 300 18.55 16.53 -16.91
CA LEU A 300 17.77 15.42 -16.36
C LEU A 300 16.26 15.74 -16.31
N PHE A 301 15.86 16.89 -15.75
CA PHE A 301 14.44 17.29 -15.73
C PHE A 301 13.90 17.56 -17.13
N ARG A 302 14.70 18.19 -18.01
CA ARG A 302 14.30 18.47 -19.39
C ARG A 302 13.91 17.22 -20.15
N GLU A 303 14.63 16.12 -19.96
CA GLU A 303 14.35 14.84 -20.61
C GLU A 303 12.93 14.33 -20.39
N TYR A 304 12.40 14.56 -19.19
CA TYR A 304 11.06 14.06 -18.84
C TYR A 304 9.94 15.09 -18.98
N LEU A 305 10.29 16.38 -19.07
CA LEU A 305 9.34 17.49 -19.11
C LEU A 305 9.15 18.06 -20.52
N GLU A 306 10.15 17.91 -21.41
CA GLU A 306 10.13 18.54 -22.73
C GLU A 306 9.28 17.75 -23.75
N GLY A 307 8.80 18.47 -24.77
CA GLY A 307 8.11 17.90 -25.90
C GLY A 307 6.58 17.97 -25.80
N LYS A 308 5.91 17.57 -26.90
CA LYS A 308 4.44 17.60 -26.99
C LYS A 308 3.77 16.53 -26.14
N GLN A 309 4.49 15.47 -25.83
CA GLN A 309 4.05 14.35 -25.01
C GLN A 309 5.18 13.98 -24.03
N PRO A 310 5.40 14.79 -22.99
CA PRO A 310 6.46 14.54 -22.03
C PRO A 310 6.26 13.22 -21.29
N VAL A 311 7.33 12.66 -20.73
CA VAL A 311 7.27 11.43 -19.93
C VAL A 311 6.46 11.67 -18.66
N PHE A 312 6.64 12.81 -17.98
CA PHE A 312 5.85 13.20 -16.83
C PHE A 312 4.50 13.78 -17.27
N ARG A 313 3.45 12.96 -17.19
CA ARG A 313 2.11 13.29 -17.68
C ARG A 313 1.30 14.11 -16.67
N GLY A 314 1.48 13.83 -15.37
CA GLY A 314 0.73 14.45 -14.27
C GLY A 314 0.88 15.96 -14.20
N LYS A 315 0.04 16.58 -13.38
CA LYS A 315 0.06 18.01 -13.14
C LYS A 315 1.26 18.41 -12.27
N ARG A 316 1.68 17.54 -11.36
CA ARG A 316 2.69 17.81 -10.33
C ARG A 316 3.99 17.04 -10.59
N VAL A 317 5.11 17.66 -10.21
CA VAL A 317 6.46 17.05 -10.22
C VAL A 317 7.15 17.41 -8.92
N HIS A 318 7.71 16.43 -8.25
CA HIS A 318 8.45 16.61 -7.01
C HIS A 318 9.94 16.78 -7.31
N ILE A 319 10.53 17.83 -6.73
CA ILE A 319 11.92 18.23 -6.99
C ILE A 319 12.87 17.87 -5.82
N GLY A 320 12.41 17.10 -4.83
CA GLY A 320 13.18 16.78 -3.64
C GLY A 320 13.34 17.97 -2.70
N THR A 321 14.58 18.38 -2.45
CA THR A 321 15.01 19.57 -1.69
C THR A 321 14.80 19.45 -0.17
N ASP A 322 15.25 18.36 0.44
CA ASP A 322 15.12 18.11 1.88
C ASP A 322 16.45 18.28 2.66
N GLU A 323 17.27 17.26 2.76
CA GLU A 323 18.33 17.11 3.76
C GLU A 323 19.68 17.69 3.32
N TYR A 324 19.77 19.00 3.07
CA TYR A 324 21.04 19.64 2.75
C TYR A 324 21.64 20.36 3.97
N SER A 325 22.97 20.60 3.94
CA SER A 325 23.69 21.23 5.04
C SER A 325 23.28 22.69 5.29
N ASN A 326 23.11 23.05 6.56
CA ASN A 326 22.93 24.44 7.02
C ASN A 326 24.11 24.99 7.85
N ALA A 327 25.26 24.30 7.81
CA ALA A 327 26.43 24.66 8.62
C ALA A 327 27.08 26.00 8.25
N LYS A 328 26.92 26.42 6.97
CA LYS A 328 27.50 27.69 6.46
C LYS A 328 26.40 28.52 5.80
N ARG A 329 26.40 29.83 6.07
CA ARG A 329 25.39 30.75 5.54
C ARG A 329 25.35 30.78 4.01
N GLU A 330 26.51 30.81 3.36
CA GLU A 330 26.60 30.82 1.90
C GLU A 330 25.98 29.56 1.28
N VAL A 331 26.07 28.40 1.97
CA VAL A 331 25.47 27.14 1.54
C VAL A 331 23.95 27.19 1.68
N VAL A 332 23.47 27.74 2.80
CA VAL A 332 22.02 27.97 3.00
C VAL A 332 21.44 28.85 1.90
N GLU A 333 22.10 29.96 1.58
CA GLU A 333 21.61 30.87 0.53
C GLU A 333 21.67 30.20 -0.87
N LYS A 334 22.67 29.38 -1.14
CA LYS A 334 22.77 28.60 -2.39
C LYS A 334 21.70 27.50 -2.45
N PHE A 335 21.42 26.81 -1.36
CA PHE A 335 20.33 25.82 -1.30
C PHE A 335 18.95 26.46 -1.57
N ARG A 336 18.73 27.65 -1.03
CA ARG A 336 17.51 28.42 -1.30
C ARG A 336 17.39 28.88 -2.75
N GLU A 337 18.54 29.32 -3.35
CA GLU A 337 18.62 29.67 -4.78
C GLU A 337 18.34 28.44 -5.65
N PHE A 338 18.91 27.27 -5.31
CA PHE A 338 18.68 26.01 -5.99
C PHE A 338 17.19 25.59 -5.93
N THR A 339 16.59 25.66 -4.76
CA THR A 339 15.17 25.34 -4.57
C THR A 339 14.26 26.25 -5.40
N ASP A 340 14.50 27.59 -5.37
CA ASP A 340 13.72 28.55 -6.17
C ASP A 340 13.91 28.29 -7.68
N HIS A 341 15.14 27.97 -8.10
CA HIS A 341 15.46 27.67 -9.50
C HIS A 341 14.64 26.47 -10.01
N TYR A 342 14.61 25.33 -9.27
CA TYR A 342 13.89 24.15 -9.74
C TYR A 342 12.39 24.23 -9.59
N ILE A 343 11.86 25.00 -8.62
CA ILE A 343 10.44 25.37 -8.60
C ILE A 343 10.06 26.05 -9.92
N ARG A 344 10.81 27.11 -10.30
CA ARG A 344 10.52 27.86 -11.53
C ARG A 344 10.79 27.03 -12.79
N PHE A 345 11.80 26.16 -12.74
CA PHE A 345 12.15 25.30 -13.86
C PHE A 345 10.98 24.38 -14.23
N VAL A 346 10.42 23.63 -13.28
CA VAL A 346 9.30 22.73 -13.56
C VAL A 346 8.02 23.51 -13.91
N GLU A 347 7.80 24.67 -13.32
CA GLU A 347 6.69 25.55 -13.68
C GLU A 347 6.79 26.09 -15.11
N SER A 348 7.99 26.30 -15.63
CA SER A 348 8.18 26.74 -17.02
C SER A 348 7.68 25.73 -18.05
N TYR A 349 7.53 24.45 -17.65
CA TYR A 349 6.88 23.37 -18.41
C TYR A 349 5.39 23.18 -18.09
N GLY A 350 4.77 24.12 -17.37
CA GLY A 350 3.35 24.08 -17.00
C GLY A 350 3.02 23.09 -15.89
N LYS A 351 4.00 22.63 -15.14
CA LYS A 351 3.79 21.76 -13.97
C LYS A 351 3.70 22.56 -12.68
N GLN A 352 3.07 22.00 -11.67
CA GLN A 352 3.11 22.51 -10.30
C GLN A 352 4.26 21.83 -9.56
N ALA A 353 5.14 22.62 -8.97
CA ALA A 353 6.24 22.10 -8.16
C ALA A 353 5.74 21.54 -6.83
N VAL A 354 6.28 20.40 -6.44
CA VAL A 354 6.18 19.80 -5.12
C VAL A 354 7.58 19.67 -4.55
N CYS A 355 7.78 19.98 -3.27
CA CYS A 355 9.08 19.88 -2.61
C CYS A 355 8.94 19.32 -1.19
N TRP A 356 10.01 18.76 -0.66
CA TRP A 356 10.14 18.49 0.76
C TRP A 356 10.33 19.79 1.55
N GLY A 357 9.78 19.84 2.73
CA GLY A 357 9.94 20.99 3.62
C GLY A 357 11.33 21.04 4.24
N ALA A 358 12.12 22.10 3.92
CA ALA A 358 13.48 22.30 4.45
C ALA A 358 13.78 23.75 4.82
N LEU A 359 12.87 24.70 4.61
CA LEU A 359 13.20 26.13 4.67
C LEU A 359 13.27 26.72 6.07
N THR A 360 12.86 26.02 7.11
CA THR A 360 13.15 26.38 8.52
C THR A 360 14.59 25.97 8.87
N HIS A 361 15.02 24.79 8.45
CA HIS A 361 16.38 24.31 8.58
C HIS A 361 17.35 25.17 7.77
N ALA A 362 17.02 25.43 6.51
CA ALA A 362 17.75 26.35 5.62
C ALA A 362 17.25 27.80 5.76
N LYS A 363 17.28 28.33 6.99
CA LYS A 363 16.86 29.71 7.28
C LYS A 363 17.82 30.72 6.69
N GLY A 364 17.39 31.43 5.66
CA GLY A 364 18.21 32.41 4.90
C GLY A 364 17.42 33.61 4.43
N SER A 365 18.07 34.45 3.63
CA SER A 365 17.51 35.69 3.09
C SER A 365 17.15 35.58 1.59
N THR A 366 17.72 34.63 0.86
CA THR A 366 17.39 34.39 -0.55
C THR A 366 15.91 33.99 -0.66
N PRO A 367 15.10 34.72 -1.44
CA PRO A 367 13.68 34.39 -1.60
C PRO A 367 13.53 33.04 -2.30
N VAL A 368 12.53 32.28 -1.84
CA VAL A 368 12.07 31.05 -2.50
C VAL A 368 10.61 31.23 -2.86
N LYS A 369 10.24 30.94 -4.10
CA LYS A 369 8.86 31.03 -4.56
C LYS A 369 7.95 30.08 -3.76
N SER A 370 6.80 30.59 -3.32
CA SER A 370 5.81 29.82 -2.56
C SER A 370 4.43 29.73 -3.23
N ASP A 371 4.09 30.75 -4.04
CA ASP A 371 2.82 30.76 -4.75
C ASP A 371 2.70 29.58 -5.72
N ASN A 372 1.60 28.84 -5.63
CA ASN A 372 1.33 27.63 -6.40
C ASN A 372 2.33 26.46 -6.15
N VAL A 373 3.04 26.46 -5.01
CA VAL A 373 3.98 25.40 -4.64
C VAL A 373 3.39 24.53 -3.54
N VAL A 374 3.48 23.23 -3.69
CA VAL A 374 3.08 22.25 -2.67
C VAL A 374 4.31 21.83 -1.86
N MET A 375 4.20 21.84 -0.55
CA MET A 375 5.28 21.44 0.35
C MET A 375 4.84 20.26 1.21
N ASN A 376 5.56 19.15 1.10
CA ASN A 376 5.41 17.98 1.95
C ASN A 376 6.11 18.24 3.28
N ILE A 377 5.34 18.38 4.36
CA ILE A 377 5.89 18.64 5.70
C ILE A 377 6.08 17.33 6.43
N TRP A 378 7.32 16.90 6.52
CA TRP A 378 7.72 15.64 7.12
C TRP A 378 8.28 15.79 8.53
N TYR A 379 9.04 16.87 8.79
CA TYR A 379 9.62 17.15 10.11
C TYR A 379 9.60 18.66 10.40
N ASN A 380 9.02 19.04 11.53
CA ASN A 380 8.83 20.46 11.87
C ASN A 380 10.15 21.22 12.09
N GLY A 381 11.24 20.51 12.45
CA GLY A 381 12.57 21.10 12.54
C GLY A 381 13.16 21.50 11.20
N TYR A 382 12.75 20.83 10.12
CA TYR A 382 13.14 21.19 8.76
C TYR A 382 12.21 22.23 8.15
N ALA A 383 10.88 22.12 8.40
CA ALA A 383 9.92 23.11 7.94
C ALA A 383 8.80 23.29 8.98
N ASP A 384 8.78 24.42 9.65
CA ASP A 384 7.68 24.80 10.53
C ASP A 384 6.42 25.06 9.69
N PRO A 385 5.35 24.26 9.87
CA PRO A 385 4.18 24.35 8.99
C PRO A 385 3.43 25.68 9.13
N VAL A 386 3.47 26.34 10.30
CA VAL A 386 2.83 27.66 10.51
C VAL A 386 3.57 28.72 9.70
N ASP A 387 4.92 28.69 9.74
CA ASP A 387 5.75 29.59 8.96
C ASP A 387 5.62 29.35 7.44
N MET A 388 5.57 28.08 7.02
CA MET A 388 5.41 27.72 5.60
C MET A 388 4.04 28.17 5.07
N LYS A 389 2.98 27.95 5.82
CA LYS A 389 1.66 28.51 5.48
C LYS A 389 1.68 30.04 5.36
N LYS A 390 2.30 30.73 6.31
CA LYS A 390 2.43 32.19 6.30
C LYS A 390 3.19 32.70 5.07
N GLN A 391 4.15 31.93 4.54
CA GLN A 391 4.87 32.24 3.32
C GLN A 391 4.05 31.95 2.06
N GLY A 392 2.92 31.23 2.14
CA GLY A 392 2.01 31.00 1.03
C GLY A 392 2.09 29.61 0.41
N TYR A 393 2.84 28.66 1.00
CA TYR A 393 2.87 27.27 0.53
C TYR A 393 1.56 26.54 0.80
N GLN A 394 1.20 25.65 -0.10
CA GLN A 394 0.18 24.62 0.13
C GLN A 394 0.83 23.42 0.82
N LEU A 395 0.25 22.96 1.92
CA LEU A 395 0.87 21.97 2.80
C LEU A 395 0.25 20.59 2.61
N VAL A 396 1.11 19.57 2.61
CA VAL A 396 0.73 18.16 2.73
C VAL A 396 1.29 17.62 4.03
N SER A 397 0.40 17.06 4.87
CA SER A 397 0.80 16.42 6.13
C SER A 397 1.39 15.04 5.88
N ILE A 398 2.67 14.88 6.15
CA ILE A 398 3.38 13.61 6.05
C ILE A 398 4.40 13.45 7.21
N PRO A 399 4.01 13.72 8.47
CA PRO A 399 4.94 13.78 9.60
C PRO A 399 5.59 12.42 9.89
N ASP A 400 6.91 12.40 9.94
CA ASP A 400 7.76 11.22 10.11
C ASP A 400 7.43 10.41 11.37
N GLY A 401 7.17 11.10 12.48
CA GLY A 401 6.81 10.47 13.76
C GLY A 401 5.44 9.79 13.79
N TYR A 402 4.63 9.87 12.73
CA TYR A 402 3.29 9.29 12.68
C TYR A 402 3.04 8.40 11.47
N VAL A 403 3.55 8.77 10.29
CA VAL A 403 3.13 8.16 9.02
C VAL A 403 4.28 7.63 8.17
N TYR A 404 5.51 7.54 8.70
CA TYR A 404 6.64 6.90 8.04
C TYR A 404 6.70 5.42 8.41
N ILE A 405 6.75 4.58 7.39
CA ILE A 405 7.08 3.16 7.47
C ILE A 405 8.50 3.00 6.97
N VAL A 406 9.39 2.47 7.81
CA VAL A 406 10.75 2.08 7.41
C VAL A 406 10.92 0.61 7.80
N PRO A 407 10.69 -0.32 6.86
CA PRO A 407 10.61 -1.74 7.18
C PRO A 407 11.87 -2.26 7.87
N ALA A 408 11.69 -2.86 9.04
CA ALA A 408 12.73 -3.47 9.87
C ALA A 408 13.88 -2.53 10.31
N ALA A 409 13.72 -1.22 10.24
CA ALA A 409 14.80 -0.27 10.58
C ALA A 409 14.98 -0.05 12.09
N GLY A 410 13.91 -0.13 12.87
CA GLY A 410 13.94 -0.01 14.33
C GLY A 410 13.94 1.42 14.88
N TYR A 411 14.03 2.46 14.02
CA TYR A 411 13.99 3.88 14.43
C TYR A 411 12.71 4.61 13.96
N TYR A 412 12.02 4.11 12.94
CA TYR A 412 10.67 4.48 12.57
C TYR A 412 9.73 3.29 12.69
N TYR A 413 8.47 3.45 12.34
CA TYR A 413 7.51 2.36 12.39
C TYR A 413 7.85 1.28 11.37
N ASP A 414 7.85 0.03 11.81
CA ASP A 414 7.79 -1.13 10.93
C ASP A 414 6.37 -1.30 10.36
N TYR A 415 5.37 -1.13 11.21
CA TYR A 415 3.94 -0.99 10.87
C TYR A 415 3.39 0.26 11.54
N LEU A 416 2.59 1.05 10.81
CA LEU A 416 1.96 2.23 11.42
C LEU A 416 1.05 1.84 12.59
N ASN A 417 1.01 2.69 13.60
CA ASN A 417 0.00 2.57 14.65
C ASN A 417 -1.36 3.05 14.12
N CYS A 418 -2.01 2.18 13.32
CA CYS A 418 -3.27 2.49 12.66
C CYS A 418 -4.39 2.85 13.65
N GLN A 419 -4.39 2.27 14.86
CA GLN A 419 -5.36 2.63 15.88
C GLN A 419 -5.17 4.08 16.31
N TYR A 420 -3.95 4.47 16.67
CA TYR A 420 -3.67 5.86 17.05
C TYR A 420 -4.02 6.84 15.94
N LEU A 421 -3.66 6.52 14.68
CA LEU A 421 -3.99 7.37 13.53
C LEU A 421 -5.49 7.49 13.35
N TYR A 422 -6.23 6.39 13.46
CA TYR A 422 -7.69 6.40 13.32
C TYR A 422 -8.37 7.24 14.40
N GLU A 423 -7.92 7.12 15.64
CA GLU A 423 -8.56 7.77 16.79
C GLU A 423 -8.12 9.24 16.96
N HIS A 424 -6.86 9.60 16.63
CA HIS A 424 -6.27 10.85 17.08
C HIS A 424 -5.65 11.73 15.98
N TRP A 425 -5.35 11.19 14.78
CA TRP A 425 -4.71 11.96 13.74
C TRP A 425 -5.66 12.31 12.59
N THR A 426 -5.46 13.47 11.99
CA THR A 426 -6.03 13.89 10.70
C THR A 426 -4.97 14.65 9.90
N PRO A 427 -5.14 14.89 8.60
CA PRO A 427 -4.23 15.74 7.83
C PRO A 427 -4.05 17.17 8.38
N ALA A 428 -4.97 17.68 9.21
CA ALA A 428 -4.79 18.94 9.91
C ALA A 428 -3.71 18.90 11.00
N ASN A 429 -3.28 17.70 11.42
CA ASN A 429 -2.18 17.52 12.36
C ASN A 429 -0.87 17.35 11.59
N ILE A 430 -0.02 18.37 11.59
CA ILE A 430 1.26 18.39 10.88
C ILE A 430 2.39 18.42 11.91
N GLY A 431 2.83 17.24 12.33
CA GLY A 431 3.79 17.09 13.43
C GLY A 431 3.25 17.67 14.72
N GLY A 432 3.94 18.68 15.27
CA GLY A 432 3.53 19.38 16.50
C GLY A 432 2.51 20.50 16.30
N ALA A 433 2.11 20.81 15.06
CA ALA A 433 1.14 21.86 14.76
C ALA A 433 -0.23 21.26 14.40
N THR A 434 -1.30 21.97 14.78
CA THR A 434 -2.68 21.59 14.43
C THR A 434 -3.36 22.81 13.77
N PHE A 435 -3.95 22.55 12.61
CA PHE A 435 -4.73 23.53 11.84
C PHE A 435 -6.23 23.24 11.97
N GLU A 436 -7.07 24.18 11.53
CA GLU A 436 -8.49 23.88 11.35
C GLU A 436 -8.68 22.82 10.27
N ALA A 437 -9.70 21.97 10.43
CA ALA A 437 -9.93 20.85 9.52
C ALA A 437 -10.19 21.30 8.05
N ASP A 438 -10.76 22.49 7.87
CA ASP A 438 -11.07 23.12 6.59
C ASP A 438 -10.07 24.20 6.17
N ASP A 439 -8.88 24.22 6.78
CA ASP A 439 -7.84 25.19 6.42
C ASP A 439 -7.40 25.00 4.96
N PRO A 440 -7.61 26.00 4.08
CA PRO A 440 -7.34 25.86 2.66
C PRO A 440 -5.85 25.68 2.30
N ALA A 441 -4.96 25.98 3.23
CA ALA A 441 -3.53 25.73 3.04
C ALA A 441 -3.19 24.24 3.19
N VAL A 442 -3.99 23.44 3.91
CA VAL A 442 -3.77 22.01 4.11
C VAL A 442 -4.47 21.21 3.01
N LEU A 443 -3.74 20.77 2.01
CA LEU A 443 -4.30 20.00 0.89
C LEU A 443 -4.76 18.61 1.32
N GLY A 444 -4.11 18.02 2.32
CA GLY A 444 -4.41 16.68 2.79
C GLY A 444 -3.21 15.98 3.43
N GLY A 445 -3.22 14.65 3.41
CA GLY A 445 -2.18 13.85 4.05
C GLY A 445 -1.69 12.70 3.18
N MET A 446 -0.48 12.27 3.50
CA MET A 446 0.19 11.12 2.90
C MET A 446 0.84 10.27 3.99
N PHE A 447 1.09 9.01 3.69
CA PHE A 447 2.07 8.19 4.41
C PHE A 447 3.20 7.80 3.47
N ALA A 448 4.34 7.39 4.03
CA ALA A 448 5.52 7.04 3.26
C ALA A 448 6.02 5.64 3.60
N VAL A 449 6.61 4.98 2.60
CA VAL A 449 7.50 3.83 2.80
C VAL A 449 8.88 4.20 2.28
N TRP A 450 9.85 4.19 3.19
CA TRP A 450 11.25 4.36 2.90
C TRP A 450 11.98 3.02 3.02
N ASN A 451 12.83 2.71 2.04
CA ASN A 451 13.61 1.47 2.00
C ASN A 451 15.06 1.71 2.43
N ASP A 452 15.26 2.36 3.58
CA ASP A 452 16.55 2.85 4.08
C ASP A 452 17.64 1.78 4.20
N HIS A 453 17.24 0.53 4.44
CA HIS A 453 18.13 -0.60 4.60
C HIS A 453 18.05 -1.57 3.43
N PRO A 454 18.66 -1.25 2.27
CA PRO A 454 18.71 -2.18 1.15
C PRO A 454 19.33 -3.51 1.58
N GLY A 455 18.71 -4.62 1.17
CA GLY A 455 19.19 -5.94 1.52
C GLY A 455 18.75 -6.46 2.90
N ASN A 456 17.76 -5.86 3.51
CA ASN A 456 17.21 -6.29 4.82
C ASN A 456 16.26 -7.50 4.74
N GLY A 457 16.17 -8.19 3.61
CA GLY A 457 15.29 -9.35 3.40
C GLY A 457 13.81 -9.01 3.20
N ILE A 458 13.42 -7.75 3.28
CA ILE A 458 12.04 -7.29 3.05
C ILE A 458 11.70 -7.42 1.58
N THR A 459 10.68 -8.20 1.26
CA THR A 459 10.15 -8.36 -0.09
C THR A 459 9.09 -7.30 -0.40
N VAL A 460 8.69 -7.20 -1.67
CA VAL A 460 7.56 -6.33 -2.06
C VAL A 460 6.25 -6.81 -1.40
N LYS A 461 6.12 -8.11 -1.11
CA LYS A 461 4.99 -8.68 -0.36
C LYS A 461 4.97 -8.20 1.09
N ASP A 462 6.12 -8.17 1.74
CA ASP A 462 6.28 -7.63 3.09
C ASP A 462 5.98 -6.12 3.14
N ILE A 463 6.39 -5.37 2.11
CA ILE A 463 6.03 -3.95 1.97
C ILE A 463 4.52 -3.82 1.85
N HIS A 464 3.87 -4.59 0.97
CA HIS A 464 2.42 -4.52 0.79
C HIS A 464 1.64 -4.85 2.06
N HIS A 465 2.12 -5.83 2.84
CA HIS A 465 1.53 -6.20 4.12
C HIS A 465 1.55 -5.03 5.13
N ARG A 466 2.54 -4.12 5.03
CA ARG A 466 2.64 -2.89 5.83
C ARG A 466 1.78 -1.75 5.26
N VAL A 467 1.76 -1.64 3.94
CA VAL A 467 1.06 -0.58 3.21
C VAL A 467 -0.45 -0.73 3.31
N PHE A 468 -0.99 -1.94 3.18
CA PHE A 468 -2.43 -2.14 3.02
C PHE A 468 -3.27 -1.64 4.22
N PRO A 469 -2.97 -1.99 5.49
CA PRO A 469 -3.71 -1.46 6.64
C PRO A 469 -3.51 0.05 6.84
N ALA A 470 -2.33 0.58 6.52
CA ALA A 470 -2.04 2.01 6.54
C ALA A 470 -2.90 2.76 5.53
N LEU A 471 -2.98 2.24 4.29
CA LEU A 471 -3.77 2.80 3.20
C LEU A 471 -5.27 2.84 3.55
N GLN A 472 -5.82 1.75 4.10
CA GLN A 472 -7.21 1.71 4.56
C GLN A 472 -7.48 2.77 5.63
N THR A 473 -6.59 2.89 6.62
CA THR A 473 -6.73 3.86 7.72
C THR A 473 -6.63 5.30 7.23
N LEU A 474 -5.61 5.63 6.44
CA LEU A 474 -5.43 7.00 5.96
C LEU A 474 -6.51 7.39 4.94
N SER A 475 -7.04 6.44 4.17
CA SER A 475 -8.17 6.73 3.27
C SER A 475 -9.36 7.29 4.03
N VAL A 476 -9.70 6.70 5.19
CA VAL A 476 -10.76 7.18 6.08
C VAL A 476 -10.40 8.56 6.66
N LYS A 477 -9.19 8.74 7.16
CA LYS A 477 -8.77 10.00 7.79
C LYS A 477 -8.75 11.16 6.81
N CYS A 478 -8.32 10.92 5.59
CA CYS A 478 -8.29 11.96 4.56
C CYS A 478 -9.65 12.20 3.91
N TRP A 479 -10.51 11.18 3.81
CA TRP A 479 -11.86 11.30 3.24
C TRP A 479 -12.83 11.96 4.22
N ASN A 480 -12.84 11.50 5.47
CA ASN A 480 -13.85 11.88 6.46
C ASN A 480 -13.38 12.96 7.46
N ALA A 481 -12.09 13.37 7.45
CA ALA A 481 -11.49 14.33 8.40
C ALA A 481 -11.75 13.98 9.89
N GLY A 482 -11.77 12.67 10.20
CA GLY A 482 -12.07 12.19 11.55
C GLY A 482 -13.57 12.10 11.90
N ASN A 483 -14.47 12.49 11.01
CA ASN A 483 -15.93 12.35 11.20
C ASN A 483 -16.37 10.92 10.87
N THR A 484 -15.98 9.96 11.71
CA THR A 484 -16.33 8.54 11.56
C THR A 484 -17.34 8.12 12.62
N THR A 485 -18.20 7.14 12.30
CA THR A 485 -19.22 6.62 13.23
C THR A 485 -18.81 5.32 13.89
N LEU A 486 -17.80 4.62 13.34
CA LEU A 486 -17.31 3.35 13.85
C LEU A 486 -16.16 3.55 14.84
N SER A 487 -16.08 2.66 15.85
CA SER A 487 -14.86 2.49 16.62
C SER A 487 -13.74 1.91 15.74
N TYR A 488 -12.46 2.08 16.15
CA TYR A 488 -11.37 1.45 15.41
C TYR A 488 -11.49 -0.08 15.33
N ALA A 489 -11.96 -0.72 16.40
CA ALA A 489 -12.14 -2.16 16.45
C ALA A 489 -13.19 -2.62 15.43
N ASP A 490 -14.35 -1.94 15.35
CA ASP A 490 -15.39 -2.25 14.38
C ASP A 490 -14.93 -1.95 12.94
N PHE A 491 -14.26 -0.81 12.74
CA PHE A 491 -13.67 -0.46 11.46
C PHE A 491 -12.71 -1.57 10.98
N LYS A 492 -11.76 -1.95 11.85
CA LYS A 492 -10.75 -2.96 11.51
C LYS A 492 -11.38 -4.31 11.19
N GLN A 493 -12.34 -4.76 11.99
CA GLN A 493 -13.05 -6.02 11.75
C GLN A 493 -13.70 -6.07 10.36
N HIS A 494 -14.32 -4.98 9.93
CA HIS A 494 -14.93 -4.89 8.61
C HIS A 494 -13.90 -4.71 7.49
N ALA A 495 -12.90 -3.85 7.70
CA ALA A 495 -11.88 -3.53 6.71
C ALA A 495 -10.98 -4.75 6.39
N ASP A 496 -10.65 -5.57 7.39
CA ASP A 496 -9.90 -6.82 7.21
C ASP A 496 -10.67 -7.84 6.33
N GLY A 497 -12.00 -7.75 6.30
CA GLY A 497 -12.86 -8.57 5.45
C GLY A 497 -12.90 -8.14 3.99
N LEU A 498 -12.52 -6.91 3.66
CA LEU A 498 -12.48 -6.41 2.29
C LEU A 498 -11.24 -6.89 1.55
N ARG A 499 -11.37 -7.13 0.26
CA ARG A 499 -10.21 -7.41 -0.62
C ARG A 499 -9.41 -6.14 -0.90
N GLU A 500 -8.23 -6.31 -1.45
CA GLU A 500 -7.35 -5.21 -1.85
C GLU A 500 -7.93 -4.41 -3.03
N ALA A 501 -8.36 -5.12 -4.05
CA ALA A 501 -9.17 -4.62 -5.18
C ALA A 501 -9.69 -5.83 -5.97
N PRO A 502 -10.70 -5.69 -6.86
CA PRO A 502 -11.32 -6.84 -7.55
C PRO A 502 -10.37 -7.78 -8.30
N THR A 503 -9.25 -7.26 -8.81
CA THR A 503 -8.25 -8.03 -9.58
C THR A 503 -6.90 -8.15 -8.89
N VAL A 504 -6.81 -7.79 -7.60
CA VAL A 504 -5.54 -7.71 -6.86
C VAL A 504 -5.57 -8.62 -5.65
N ASN A 505 -4.50 -9.35 -5.42
CA ASN A 505 -4.27 -10.20 -4.26
C ASN A 505 -2.76 -10.24 -3.92
N GLU A 506 -2.18 -9.09 -3.59
CA GLU A 506 -0.76 -8.98 -3.21
C GLU A 506 -0.50 -9.58 -1.82
N LEU A 507 -1.52 -9.62 -0.95
CA LEU A 507 -1.44 -10.27 0.36
C LEU A 507 -1.49 -11.81 0.28
N GLY A 508 -1.72 -12.40 -0.90
CA GLY A 508 -1.80 -13.84 -1.04
C GLY A 508 -2.94 -14.48 -0.24
N ARG A 509 -4.05 -13.75 -0.03
CA ARG A 509 -5.21 -14.25 0.70
C ARG A 509 -5.98 -15.27 -0.12
N LEU A 510 -6.25 -16.42 0.49
CA LEU A 510 -6.98 -17.52 -0.12
C LEU A 510 -8.19 -17.93 0.72
N GLY A 511 -9.31 -18.22 0.05
CA GLY A 511 -10.51 -18.75 0.70
C GLY A 511 -11.13 -17.83 1.75
N THR A 512 -11.94 -18.42 2.61
CA THR A 512 -12.49 -17.74 3.79
C THR A 512 -11.48 -17.78 4.94
N PRO A 513 -11.42 -16.76 5.81
CA PRO A 513 -10.49 -16.77 6.94
C PRO A 513 -10.64 -18.03 7.81
N HIS A 514 -9.51 -18.52 8.32
CA HIS A 514 -9.40 -19.67 9.22
C HIS A 514 -9.96 -20.97 8.63
N SER A 515 -9.53 -21.31 7.41
CA SER A 515 -9.98 -22.50 6.69
C SER A 515 -8.85 -23.24 5.98
N GLU A 516 -9.12 -24.50 5.61
CA GLU A 516 -8.33 -25.21 4.60
C GLU A 516 -8.71 -24.64 3.23
N VAL A 517 -7.75 -24.05 2.53
CA VAL A 517 -7.98 -23.32 1.28
C VAL A 517 -7.58 -24.10 0.04
N PHE A 518 -6.75 -25.11 0.21
CA PHE A 518 -6.33 -26.01 -0.85
C PHE A 518 -5.86 -27.34 -0.26
N ALA A 519 -6.22 -28.45 -0.91
CA ALA A 519 -5.69 -29.77 -0.59
C ALA A 519 -5.42 -30.60 -1.86
N ARG A 520 -4.42 -31.49 -1.78
CA ARG A 520 -4.06 -32.39 -2.87
C ARG A 520 -3.54 -33.70 -2.29
N GLU A 521 -4.18 -34.83 -2.63
CA GLU A 521 -3.77 -36.13 -2.12
C GLU A 521 -2.38 -36.54 -2.64
N HIS A 522 -2.12 -36.31 -3.92
CA HIS A 522 -0.82 -36.57 -4.54
C HIS A 522 -0.41 -35.37 -5.41
N VAL A 523 0.84 -34.94 -5.27
CA VAL A 523 1.46 -33.91 -6.12
C VAL A 523 2.56 -34.57 -6.93
N GLN A 524 2.45 -34.49 -8.26
CA GLN A 524 3.45 -35.05 -9.16
C GLN A 524 4.67 -34.13 -9.24
N PRO A 525 5.90 -34.70 -9.35
CA PRO A 525 7.09 -33.91 -9.63
C PRO A 525 6.89 -33.02 -10.87
N GLY A 526 7.22 -31.72 -10.76
CA GLY A 526 7.06 -30.74 -11.84
C GLY A 526 5.61 -30.27 -12.10
N GLU A 527 4.63 -30.72 -11.31
CA GLU A 527 3.22 -30.32 -11.46
C GLU A 527 3.02 -28.82 -11.21
N SER A 528 2.21 -28.18 -12.05
CA SER A 528 1.70 -26.83 -11.80
C SER A 528 0.43 -26.91 -10.97
N LEU A 529 0.39 -26.15 -9.86
CA LEU A 529 -0.75 -26.10 -8.96
C LEU A 529 -1.64 -24.88 -9.28
N PRO A 530 -2.94 -24.92 -8.97
CA PRO A 530 -3.87 -23.84 -9.29
C PRO A 530 -3.70 -22.61 -8.38
N VAL A 531 -2.90 -22.72 -7.32
CA VAL A 531 -2.60 -21.66 -6.35
C VAL A 531 -1.17 -21.22 -6.55
N LYS A 532 -0.91 -19.94 -6.72
CA LYS A 532 0.44 -19.41 -6.92
C LYS A 532 1.25 -19.36 -5.64
N GLU A 533 0.65 -18.85 -4.59
CA GLU A 533 1.29 -18.64 -3.28
C GLU A 533 0.23 -18.47 -2.19
N VAL A 534 0.61 -18.63 -0.95
CA VAL A 534 -0.19 -18.27 0.22
C VAL A 534 0.57 -17.25 1.08
N GLY A 535 -0.11 -16.15 1.43
CA GLY A 535 0.44 -15.09 2.30
C GLY A 535 0.15 -15.36 3.78
N PHE A 536 0.63 -14.47 4.62
CA PHE A 536 0.50 -14.55 6.08
C PHE A 536 -0.98 -14.44 6.54
N ASP A 537 -1.41 -15.10 7.58
CA ASP A 537 -0.79 -16.23 8.30
C ASP A 537 -1.12 -17.52 7.57
N TYR A 538 -0.20 -18.48 7.55
CA TYR A 538 -0.47 -19.74 6.87
C TYR A 538 0.18 -20.95 7.55
N THR A 539 -0.33 -22.15 7.20
CA THR A 539 0.34 -23.43 7.37
C THR A 539 0.27 -24.21 6.05
N VAL A 540 1.43 -24.64 5.54
CA VAL A 540 1.52 -25.55 4.41
C VAL A 540 2.12 -26.86 4.91
N GLN A 541 1.32 -27.93 4.92
CA GLN A 541 1.70 -29.26 5.42
C GLN A 541 1.58 -30.29 4.32
N PHE A 542 2.53 -31.23 4.26
CA PHE A 542 2.52 -32.36 3.33
C PHE A 542 3.42 -33.49 3.83
N ASP A 543 3.15 -34.70 3.33
CA ASP A 543 4.06 -35.82 3.48
C ASP A 543 5.03 -35.87 2.31
N ILE A 544 6.29 -36.17 2.58
CA ILE A 544 7.34 -36.36 1.57
C ILE A 544 8.10 -37.63 1.84
N GLU A 545 8.42 -38.40 0.76
CA GLU A 545 9.25 -39.58 0.78
C GLU A 545 10.23 -39.53 -0.39
N LEU A 546 11.53 -39.56 -0.11
CA LEU A 546 12.57 -39.51 -1.11
C LEU A 546 13.04 -40.92 -1.45
N THR A 547 13.21 -41.22 -2.75
CA THR A 547 13.85 -42.46 -3.22
C THR A 547 15.35 -42.33 -3.44
N GLU A 548 15.83 -41.08 -3.62
CA GLU A 548 17.24 -40.74 -3.76
C GLU A 548 17.52 -39.41 -3.02
N ALA A 549 18.77 -39.22 -2.61
CA ALA A 549 19.19 -37.97 -1.98
C ALA A 549 19.06 -36.79 -2.94
N ALA A 550 18.46 -35.72 -2.47
CA ALA A 550 18.32 -34.46 -3.22
C ALA A 550 19.71 -33.84 -3.46
N GLN A 551 19.98 -33.45 -4.71
CA GLN A 551 21.21 -32.75 -5.06
C GLN A 551 21.11 -31.26 -4.70
N PRO A 552 22.22 -30.56 -4.42
CA PRO A 552 22.21 -29.14 -4.22
C PRO A 552 21.50 -28.38 -5.36
N GLY A 553 20.58 -27.45 -5.01
CA GLY A 553 19.74 -26.74 -5.96
C GLY A 553 18.41 -27.41 -6.28
N THR A 554 18.11 -28.59 -5.69
CA THR A 554 16.81 -29.26 -5.89
C THR A 554 15.67 -28.44 -5.29
N VAL A 555 14.73 -28.05 -6.14
CA VAL A 555 13.55 -27.27 -5.76
C VAL A 555 12.48 -28.20 -5.17
N LEU A 556 11.79 -27.73 -4.13
CA LEU A 556 10.61 -28.38 -3.55
C LEU A 556 9.31 -27.73 -4.04
N PHE A 557 9.20 -26.40 -3.94
CA PHE A 557 8.14 -25.58 -4.51
C PHE A 557 8.69 -24.26 -5.02
N ALA A 558 8.06 -23.69 -6.04
CA ALA A 558 8.43 -22.39 -6.59
C ALA A 558 7.22 -21.57 -7.02
N SER A 559 7.37 -20.24 -6.98
CA SER A 559 6.51 -19.25 -7.61
C SER A 559 7.36 -18.18 -8.30
N ASP A 560 6.71 -17.14 -8.86
CA ASP A 560 7.42 -15.99 -9.42
C ASP A 560 8.19 -15.19 -8.33
N ASN A 561 7.82 -15.32 -7.06
CA ASN A 561 8.32 -14.51 -5.94
C ASN A 561 9.34 -15.24 -5.04
N ALA A 562 9.25 -16.57 -4.94
CA ALA A 562 10.08 -17.34 -4.01
C ALA A 562 10.31 -18.78 -4.49
N ILE A 563 11.35 -19.39 -3.95
CA ILE A 563 11.68 -20.81 -4.15
C ILE A 563 11.88 -21.44 -2.77
N VAL A 564 11.22 -22.57 -2.52
CA VAL A 564 11.56 -23.48 -1.42
C VAL A 564 12.40 -24.59 -1.98
N TYR A 565 13.61 -24.75 -1.47
CA TYR A 565 14.55 -25.80 -1.84
C TYR A 565 14.40 -27.02 -0.94
N LEU A 566 14.34 -28.19 -1.55
CA LEU A 566 14.52 -29.47 -0.85
C LEU A 566 15.96 -29.64 -0.38
N SER A 567 16.88 -29.15 -1.21
CA SER A 567 18.32 -29.08 -0.95
C SER A 567 18.83 -27.77 -1.55
N ASP A 568 19.17 -26.82 -0.73
CA ASP A 568 19.61 -25.51 -1.23
C ASP A 568 20.97 -25.59 -1.95
N PRO A 569 21.24 -24.70 -2.90
CA PRO A 569 22.44 -24.79 -3.75
C PRO A 569 23.76 -24.57 -2.99
N LYS A 570 23.72 -24.01 -1.78
CA LYS A 570 24.91 -23.62 -1.03
C LYS A 570 25.25 -24.60 0.11
N THR A 571 24.25 -24.99 0.89
CA THR A 571 24.45 -25.82 2.08
C THR A 571 24.00 -27.27 1.91
N GLY A 572 23.15 -27.54 0.90
CA GLY A 572 22.53 -28.83 0.70
C GLY A 572 21.40 -29.14 1.69
N LEU A 573 20.99 -28.19 2.50
CA LEU A 573 19.93 -28.33 3.49
C LEU A 573 18.58 -27.80 2.94
N LEU A 574 17.49 -28.11 3.64
CA LEU A 574 16.18 -27.53 3.38
C LEU A 574 16.23 -25.99 3.57
N GLY A 575 15.69 -25.23 2.62
CA GLY A 575 15.74 -23.78 2.72
C GLY A 575 14.76 -23.08 1.80
N PHE A 576 14.77 -21.75 1.81
CA PHE A 576 14.01 -20.95 0.85
C PHE A 576 14.79 -19.70 0.42
N ALA A 577 14.52 -19.24 -0.78
CA ALA A 577 15.08 -18.00 -1.30
C ALA A 577 13.99 -17.11 -1.89
N HIS A 578 14.14 -15.81 -1.70
CA HIS A 578 13.40 -14.74 -2.35
C HIS A 578 14.32 -13.52 -2.53
N GLU A 579 14.13 -12.74 -3.58
CA GLU A 579 14.90 -11.52 -3.86
C GLU A 579 16.43 -11.70 -3.65
N ASN A 580 16.97 -12.83 -4.13
CA ASN A 580 18.39 -13.17 -4.03
C ASN A 580 18.91 -13.44 -2.60
N TYR A 581 18.04 -13.68 -1.62
CA TYR A 581 18.43 -14.07 -0.27
C TYR A 581 18.05 -15.51 0.04
N LEU A 582 19.04 -16.32 0.48
CA LEU A 582 18.86 -17.68 0.91
C LEU A 582 18.72 -17.79 2.42
N ASN A 583 17.68 -18.48 2.88
CA ASN A 583 17.43 -18.80 4.27
C ASN A 583 17.38 -20.31 4.45
N THR A 584 18.20 -20.86 5.34
CA THR A 584 18.42 -22.30 5.46
C THR A 584 17.96 -22.81 6.82
N PHE A 585 17.19 -23.90 6.81
CA PHE A 585 16.87 -24.68 8.00
C PHE A 585 17.95 -25.74 8.24
N ASN A 586 18.29 -25.97 9.50
CA ASN A 586 19.22 -27.05 9.86
C ASN A 586 18.51 -28.41 9.79
N TYR A 587 18.12 -28.80 8.57
CA TYR A 587 17.38 -30.04 8.32
C TYR A 587 17.63 -30.56 6.91
N THR A 588 17.77 -31.89 6.81
CA THR A 588 17.79 -32.63 5.54
C THR A 588 16.70 -33.68 5.57
N VAL A 589 15.92 -33.80 4.50
CA VAL A 589 14.89 -34.84 4.36
C VAL A 589 15.57 -36.20 4.16
N PRO A 590 15.28 -37.22 5.01
CA PRO A 590 15.88 -38.52 4.90
C PRO A 590 15.42 -39.27 3.63
N VAL A 591 16.26 -40.17 3.13
CA VAL A 591 15.92 -41.05 2.01
C VAL A 591 15.28 -42.34 2.55
N GLY A 592 14.23 -42.83 1.89
CA GLY A 592 13.55 -44.09 2.23
C GLY A 592 12.64 -43.98 3.48
N GLU A 593 12.45 -42.81 4.01
CA GLU A 593 11.54 -42.58 5.13
C GLU A 593 10.47 -41.55 4.73
N LYS A 594 9.24 -41.83 5.06
CA LYS A 594 8.13 -40.89 4.93
C LYS A 594 8.13 -39.95 6.10
N VAL A 595 8.25 -38.65 5.84
CA VAL A 595 8.19 -37.59 6.85
C VAL A 595 7.09 -36.57 6.53
N THR A 596 6.42 -36.05 7.55
CA THR A 596 5.48 -34.94 7.42
C THR A 596 6.23 -33.64 7.68
N LEU A 597 6.27 -32.75 6.69
CA LEU A 597 6.77 -31.39 6.83
C LEU A 597 5.61 -30.41 6.95
N ALA A 598 5.72 -29.44 7.86
CA ALA A 598 4.83 -28.30 7.88
C ALA A 598 5.65 -27.00 7.96
N PHE A 599 5.33 -26.05 7.07
CA PHE A 599 5.84 -24.70 7.11
C PHE A 599 4.72 -23.80 7.63
N GLU A 600 5.03 -23.02 8.65
CA GLU A 600 4.13 -22.02 9.20
C GLU A 600 4.80 -20.65 9.09
N GLY A 601 4.10 -19.69 8.49
CA GLY A 601 4.65 -18.35 8.26
C GLY A 601 3.72 -17.25 8.71
N ASP A 602 4.33 -16.24 9.31
CA ASP A 602 3.71 -14.97 9.62
C ASP A 602 4.62 -13.80 9.18
N ASN A 603 4.20 -12.56 9.45
CA ASN A 603 4.95 -11.36 9.08
C ASN A 603 6.25 -11.11 9.89
N HIS A 604 6.65 -12.06 10.73
CA HIS A 604 7.87 -11.99 11.54
C HIS A 604 8.82 -13.15 11.31
N ALA A 605 8.28 -14.34 11.00
CA ALA A 605 9.07 -15.56 10.98
C ALA A 605 8.52 -16.64 10.04
N THR A 606 9.40 -17.57 9.66
CA THR A 606 9.04 -18.84 9.01
C THR A 606 9.48 -19.99 9.89
N LYS A 607 8.56 -20.89 10.24
CA LYS A 607 8.80 -22.03 11.12
C LYS A 607 8.72 -23.34 10.36
N LEU A 608 9.57 -24.28 10.72
CA LEU A 608 9.56 -25.66 10.23
C LEU A 608 9.14 -26.62 11.34
N TYR A 609 8.18 -27.47 11.03
CA TYR A 609 7.80 -28.63 11.82
C TYR A 609 8.07 -29.91 11.05
N VAL A 610 8.55 -30.93 11.75
CA VAL A 610 8.83 -32.27 11.21
C VAL A 610 8.07 -33.29 12.05
N ASN A 611 7.21 -34.08 11.44
CA ASN A 611 6.34 -35.08 12.11
C ASN A 611 5.59 -34.45 13.32
N GLY A 612 5.06 -33.24 13.12
CA GLY A 612 4.30 -32.48 14.10
C GLY A 612 5.13 -31.83 15.23
N GLN A 613 6.47 -32.01 15.22
CA GLN A 613 7.36 -31.40 16.20
C GLN A 613 8.05 -30.16 15.63
N HIS A 614 8.03 -29.06 16.38
CA HIS A 614 8.77 -27.85 16.03
C HIS A 614 10.26 -28.17 15.88
N ARG A 615 10.81 -27.85 14.72
CA ARG A 615 12.20 -28.09 14.39
C ARG A 615 13.05 -26.84 14.50
N GLN A 616 12.60 -25.74 13.88
CA GLN A 616 13.33 -24.48 13.85
C GLN A 616 12.40 -23.31 13.50
N THR A 617 12.71 -22.13 14.05
CA THR A 617 12.16 -20.84 13.67
C THR A 617 13.26 -20.04 12.99
N LEU A 618 12.95 -19.51 11.80
CA LEU A 618 13.72 -18.47 11.13
C LEU A 618 13.00 -17.14 11.35
N ASP A 619 13.37 -16.42 12.39
CA ASP A 619 12.89 -15.08 12.76
C ASP A 619 13.88 -13.99 12.31
N ALA A 620 13.60 -12.74 12.63
CA ALA A 620 14.50 -11.63 12.33
C ALA A 620 15.87 -11.84 13.00
N VAL A 621 16.94 -11.50 12.27
CA VAL A 621 18.32 -11.54 12.75
C VAL A 621 18.87 -10.12 12.78
N THR A 622 19.48 -9.74 13.88
CA THR A 622 20.21 -8.47 13.95
C THR A 622 21.64 -8.67 13.45
N LEU A 623 21.98 -7.91 12.43
CA LEU A 623 23.33 -7.85 11.87
C LEU A 623 24.01 -6.57 12.33
N TYR A 624 25.27 -6.68 12.72
CA TYR A 624 26.05 -5.55 13.24
C TYR A 624 27.09 -5.10 12.22
N VAL A 625 27.25 -3.80 12.11
CA VAL A 625 28.27 -3.18 11.27
C VAL A 625 29.63 -3.27 11.97
N MET A 626 30.62 -3.85 11.33
CA MET A 626 31.98 -4.03 11.85
C MET A 626 32.75 -2.70 11.90
N LYS A 627 33.69 -2.55 12.84
CA LYS A 627 34.56 -1.38 12.88
C LYS A 627 35.41 -1.26 11.61
N PRO A 628 35.80 -0.06 11.19
CA PRO A 628 36.74 0.10 10.08
C PRO A 628 38.01 -0.76 10.28
N GLY A 629 38.37 -1.54 9.26
CA GLY A 629 39.50 -2.45 9.27
C GLY A 629 39.18 -3.89 9.68
N ASP A 630 38.04 -4.18 10.27
CA ASP A 630 37.60 -5.55 10.53
C ASP A 630 37.07 -6.18 9.24
N LYS A 631 37.26 -7.50 9.12
CA LYS A 631 36.59 -8.26 8.04
C LYS A 631 35.10 -8.28 8.31
N ALA A 632 34.38 -7.65 7.43
CA ALA A 632 32.96 -7.51 7.57
C ALA A 632 32.24 -8.50 6.67
N THR A 633 31.01 -8.82 7.05
CA THR A 633 30.12 -9.64 6.28
C THR A 633 28.74 -9.06 6.37
N PHE A 634 28.08 -8.88 5.38
CA PHE A 634 26.73 -8.36 5.36
C PHE A 634 25.80 -9.07 4.45
N LEU A 635 24.54 -8.76 4.51
CA LEU A 635 23.58 -9.09 3.48
C LEU A 635 23.57 -8.01 2.41
N GLN A 636 24.02 -8.37 1.23
CA GLN A 636 23.93 -7.51 0.04
C GLN A 636 23.21 -8.26 -1.05
N PRO A 637 22.49 -7.58 -1.93
CA PRO A 637 22.27 -8.07 -3.28
C PRO A 637 23.65 -8.23 -3.92
N SER A 638 24.12 -9.44 -4.05
CA SER A 638 25.42 -9.73 -4.66
C SER A 638 25.22 -10.42 -6.01
N ALA A 639 26.30 -10.47 -6.82
CA ALA A 639 26.30 -11.29 -8.02
C ALA A 639 26.05 -12.79 -7.68
N ASP A 640 26.46 -13.23 -6.48
CA ASP A 640 26.02 -14.47 -5.87
C ASP A 640 24.91 -14.18 -4.85
N PRO A 641 23.64 -14.47 -5.16
CA PRO A 641 22.50 -14.13 -4.31
C PRO A 641 22.49 -14.82 -2.96
N PHE A 642 23.37 -15.80 -2.75
CA PHE A 642 23.44 -16.57 -1.51
C PHE A 642 24.65 -16.22 -0.64
N VAL A 643 25.40 -15.18 -1.00
CA VAL A 643 26.51 -14.70 -0.17
C VAL A 643 26.01 -13.59 0.75
N PRO A 644 25.85 -13.83 2.04
CA PRO A 644 25.54 -12.78 3.00
C PRO A 644 26.71 -11.81 3.07
N THR A 645 26.40 -10.54 3.11
CA THR A 645 27.31 -9.45 3.39
C THR A 645 27.21 -9.10 4.84
N VAL A 646 28.17 -8.47 5.40
CA VAL A 646 28.27 -8.20 6.83
C VAL A 646 28.42 -6.73 7.07
N TYR A 647 28.05 -6.28 8.21
CA TYR A 647 28.01 -4.91 8.65
C TYR A 647 29.05 -4.63 9.71
N LYS A 648 29.40 -3.38 9.87
CA LYS A 648 30.31 -2.88 10.91
C LYS A 648 29.59 -2.75 12.27
N PRO A 649 30.20 -3.03 13.42
CA PRO A 649 29.55 -3.03 14.71
C PRO A 649 29.00 -1.69 15.22
N SER A 650 29.30 -0.57 14.55
CA SER A 650 28.79 0.75 14.92
C SER A 650 27.33 1.00 14.51
N ALA A 651 26.75 0.13 13.70
CA ALA A 651 25.36 0.18 13.29
C ALA A 651 24.77 -1.22 13.26
N GLN A 652 23.47 -1.31 13.22
CA GLN A 652 22.74 -2.58 13.15
C GLN A 652 21.65 -2.52 12.09
N MET A 653 21.38 -3.68 11.47
CA MET A 653 20.26 -3.89 10.59
C MET A 653 19.49 -5.14 11.02
N HIS A 654 18.18 -5.06 11.00
CA HIS A 654 17.31 -6.21 11.23
C HIS A 654 16.97 -6.85 9.89
N TYR A 655 17.48 -8.05 9.67
CA TYR A 655 17.20 -8.85 8.47
C TYR A 655 16.00 -9.76 8.72
N GLN A 656 14.98 -9.66 7.88
CA GLN A 656 13.74 -10.43 7.98
C GLN A 656 13.85 -11.76 7.23
N ARG A 657 13.28 -12.84 7.82
CA ARG A 657 13.24 -14.18 7.24
C ARG A 657 11.82 -14.69 7.13
N THR A 658 10.97 -13.85 6.55
CA THR A 658 9.57 -14.14 6.24
C THR A 658 9.45 -14.81 4.87
N LEU A 659 8.38 -15.55 4.64
CA LEU A 659 8.13 -16.22 3.37
C LEU A 659 6.64 -16.21 3.04
N PHE A 660 6.26 -15.65 1.89
CA PHE A 660 5.03 -16.06 1.24
C PHE A 660 5.30 -17.41 0.59
N PHE A 661 4.57 -18.44 1.02
CA PHE A 661 4.90 -19.80 0.61
C PHE A 661 4.55 -20.03 -0.86
N PRO A 662 5.54 -20.38 -1.71
CA PRO A 662 5.32 -20.59 -3.14
C PRO A 662 4.60 -21.91 -3.40
N LEU A 663 3.57 -21.86 -4.26
CA LEU A 663 2.74 -23.04 -4.60
C LEU A 663 2.50 -23.19 -6.10
N GLN A 664 3.06 -22.29 -6.94
CA GLN A 664 2.75 -22.27 -8.37
C GLN A 664 3.20 -23.57 -9.07
N LYS A 665 4.35 -24.12 -8.65
CA LYS A 665 4.94 -25.32 -9.25
C LYS A 665 5.64 -26.17 -8.20
N ALA A 666 5.36 -27.46 -8.19
CA ALA A 666 6.17 -28.45 -7.47
C ALA A 666 7.50 -28.68 -8.17
N GLY A 667 8.56 -28.92 -7.41
CA GLY A 667 9.88 -29.27 -7.95
C GLY A 667 9.91 -30.65 -8.59
N ASP A 668 10.92 -30.87 -9.42
CA ASP A 668 11.21 -32.18 -10.02
C ASP A 668 12.32 -32.82 -9.22
N PHE A 669 12.00 -33.84 -8.42
CA PHE A 669 12.95 -34.61 -7.60
C PHE A 669 12.57 -36.08 -7.53
N LYS A 670 13.48 -36.94 -7.06
CA LYS A 670 13.28 -38.38 -6.93
C LYS A 670 12.56 -38.72 -5.63
N GLY A 671 11.23 -38.82 -5.70
CA GLY A 671 10.36 -39.02 -4.55
C GLY A 671 8.92 -38.69 -4.85
N GLN A 672 8.13 -38.53 -3.80
CA GLN A 672 6.72 -38.18 -3.91
C GLN A 672 6.29 -37.23 -2.80
N ILE A 673 5.34 -36.36 -3.12
CA ILE A 673 4.57 -35.54 -2.15
C ILE A 673 3.15 -36.07 -2.09
N SER A 674 2.63 -36.23 -0.88
CA SER A 674 1.24 -36.64 -0.64
C SER A 674 0.60 -35.84 0.49
N ALA A 675 -0.72 -35.91 0.58
CA ALA A 675 -1.51 -35.27 1.63
C ALA A 675 -1.19 -33.75 1.82
N LEU A 676 -0.93 -33.05 0.70
CA LEU A 676 -0.70 -31.60 0.74
C LEU A 676 -1.96 -30.87 1.23
N LYS A 677 -1.81 -30.04 2.25
CA LYS A 677 -2.84 -29.16 2.81
C LYS A 677 -2.30 -27.76 2.98
N VAL A 678 -3.09 -26.78 2.58
CA VAL A 678 -2.80 -25.36 2.74
C VAL A 678 -3.90 -24.75 3.61
N LEU A 679 -3.50 -24.18 4.75
CA LEU A 679 -4.38 -23.52 5.70
C LEU A 679 -4.02 -22.03 5.70
N ASN A 680 -5.02 -21.14 5.74
CA ASN A 680 -4.83 -19.70 5.87
C ASN A 680 -4.83 -19.23 7.33
N TYR A 681 -4.22 -20.02 8.19
CA TYR A 681 -3.98 -19.76 9.61
C TYR A 681 -2.81 -20.59 10.13
N LYS A 682 -2.25 -20.21 11.26
CA LYS A 682 -1.20 -20.96 11.97
C LYS A 682 -1.87 -22.10 12.76
N ALA A 683 -1.48 -23.34 12.46
CA ALA A 683 -2.08 -24.54 13.03
C ALA A 683 -1.35 -25.09 14.26
N HIS A 684 -0.10 -24.59 14.56
CA HIS A 684 0.77 -25.08 15.62
C HIS A 684 1.10 -24.03 16.69
#